data_ec81d772d5834a3f3cf4f391219b3332
#
_entry.id   ec81d772d5834a3f3cf4f391219b3332
#
_cell.length_a   1.000
_cell.length_b   1.000
_cell.length_c   1.000
_cell.angle_alpha   90.00
_cell.angle_beta   90.00
_cell.angle_gamma   90.00
#
_symmetry.space_group_name_H-M   'P 1'
#
loop_
_entity.id
_entity.type
_entity.pdbx_description
1 polymer ?
#
loop_
_entity_poly.entity_id
_entity_poly.type
_entity_poly.pdbx_seq_one_letter_code
_entity_poly.pdbx_strand_id
1 'polypeptide(L)'
;LAQFPNKARIVIVGVGGIVGASVAHHLLARGWDNVVGIDKSGVPTDVGSTAHASDFCYATSHDFLSCWTTLYSIDFYEKLGHYARIGGIEVARVGDEARMEEIRRKVTSGKAFGTRARLMTPAEIKEKFPLIEEDKVQGGLWDPDAGLVVPRSQAVAGELIDKAEATGKFASFANTPAQSLIVESGRIKGVVTPRGRILCDHVVVCAGLWGRLIAEMAGEDLPVMPIDHPLTFFGPFNEFAGTGKDIGWPLLRDQGNSAYMRDTGDPKTAEGGMIEWGYYEETNPRLCHPRELLEKHQIRLSPSQRDLDMEQILAPLERAIELTPILGELGYDERRSFNGLLQVTSDGGPSMGESQKVRGLWYAVAIWVKDAPGMGKLIADWMTDGRTEIDHAKIDYARFYPHQLEEAFIEGRCREAAQKVYNPAVHPREPYATGRNVRRSPFHQRERELGGYFMELGGWERAHGYAANEHLLAKYGDRIPVRENEWDNRHFWRVSNAEQLAMSEDCGVVNLSHFAIIDVEGPDHLALLEWVCVARIGGDANIGKGIYTHFLDEAGMVRADLTVFRLADRCRIVDGADAGPRDYHYLKRVAANKGFDVTITDVSEKIVTVGVWGPNARSKLQTVVKDADGLSPANFPFAAIKPIEIAGKTVSAFRISYVGEQGWELHMAYEDGLAVWDALRSTGAIAVGIETYANTRRMEKSLRLQNADLLTEYNLLEADLARPKVKDADFCGKASHLRYRERAHQPAILCTLEMTNNVDSHGVPRFPVGSLPVMDPQTGETLVDALGRRSFTTSIAYGPSVGKNIALAYLPWERAQVGRELHVEYFGETFPVVVAAVGYKALYDPENLKPRS
;
A
#
# COMPACT_ATOMS: atom_id res chain seq x y z
N LEU A 1 12.80 42.53 5.29
CA LEU A 1 12.39 41.35 6.06
C LEU A 1 10.88 41.43 6.20
N ALA A 2 10.12 40.42 5.72
CA ALA A 2 8.67 40.37 5.93
C ALA A 2 8.36 40.43 7.44
N GLN A 3 7.31 41.13 7.82
CA GLN A 3 6.86 41.15 9.21
C GLN A 3 6.38 39.74 9.59
N PHE A 4 6.77 39.23 10.76
CA PHE A 4 6.33 37.91 11.23
C PHE A 4 4.79 37.91 11.38
N PRO A 5 4.10 36.96 10.71
CA PRO A 5 2.64 36.96 10.66
C PRO A 5 2.04 36.44 11.98
N ASN A 6 0.90 37.00 12.37
CA ASN A 6 0.08 36.48 13.46
C ASN A 6 -1.08 35.59 12.97
N LYS A 7 -1.32 35.55 11.65
CA LYS A 7 -2.39 34.76 11.02
C LYS A 7 -1.99 34.31 9.64
N ALA A 8 -2.37 33.07 9.29
CA ALA A 8 -2.23 32.45 7.98
C ALA A 8 -3.49 31.63 7.67
N ARG A 9 -3.70 31.26 6.41
CA ARG A 9 -4.68 30.22 6.05
C ARG A 9 -4.10 28.83 6.36
N ILE A 10 -2.81 28.64 6.04
CA ILE A 10 -2.10 27.38 6.24
C ILE A 10 -0.67 27.66 6.73
N VAL A 11 -0.19 26.84 7.66
CA VAL A 11 1.22 26.82 8.08
C VAL A 11 1.86 25.51 7.67
N ILE A 12 2.97 25.58 6.95
CA ILE A 12 3.80 24.41 6.60
C ILE A 12 4.99 24.35 7.57
N VAL A 13 5.07 23.30 8.38
CA VAL A 13 6.16 23.07 9.34
C VAL A 13 7.20 22.18 8.70
N GLY A 14 8.45 22.66 8.57
CA GLY A 14 9.53 21.99 7.85
C GLY A 14 9.57 22.36 6.37
N VAL A 15 9.32 23.63 6.05
CA VAL A 15 9.24 24.12 4.67
C VAL A 15 10.59 24.14 3.95
N GLY A 16 11.69 24.20 4.70
CA GLY A 16 13.04 24.22 4.14
C GLY A 16 13.49 22.92 3.45
N GLY A 17 12.83 21.78 3.74
CA GLY A 17 13.04 20.51 3.08
C GLY A 17 12.34 20.41 1.72
N ILE A 18 12.82 19.50 0.85
CA ILE A 18 12.24 19.31 -0.50
C ILE A 18 10.75 18.95 -0.47
N VAL A 19 10.30 18.22 0.57
CA VAL A 19 8.88 17.89 0.75
C VAL A 19 8.05 19.12 1.05
N GLY A 20 8.46 19.93 2.05
CA GLY A 20 7.75 21.16 2.41
C GLY A 20 7.73 22.19 1.30
N ALA A 21 8.86 22.36 0.58
CA ALA A 21 8.95 23.23 -0.59
C ALA A 21 8.03 22.76 -1.73
N SER A 22 7.96 21.45 -1.98
CA SER A 22 7.05 20.86 -2.98
C SER A 22 5.59 21.03 -2.61
N VAL A 23 5.24 20.85 -1.33
CA VAL A 23 3.88 21.09 -0.82
C VAL A 23 3.48 22.56 -1.01
N ALA A 24 4.37 23.51 -0.64
CA ALA A 24 4.13 24.94 -0.84
C ALA A 24 3.86 25.27 -2.32
N HIS A 25 4.72 24.77 -3.22
CA HIS A 25 4.56 24.96 -4.67
C HIS A 25 3.20 24.47 -5.17
N HIS A 26 2.83 23.22 -4.85
CA HIS A 26 1.59 22.63 -5.37
C HIS A 26 0.32 23.24 -4.75
N LEU A 27 0.34 23.64 -3.47
CA LEU A 27 -0.77 24.36 -2.85
C LEU A 27 -1.01 25.72 -3.56
N LEU A 28 0.07 26.46 -3.83
CA LEU A 28 -0.04 27.72 -4.57
C LEU A 28 -0.56 27.53 -5.99
N ALA A 29 -0.11 26.48 -6.68
CA ALA A 29 -0.58 26.10 -8.00
C ALA A 29 -2.08 25.71 -7.99
N ARG A 30 -2.60 25.20 -6.87
CA ARG A 30 -4.03 24.93 -6.63
C ARG A 30 -4.82 26.14 -6.15
N GLY A 31 -4.20 27.34 -6.14
CA GLY A 31 -4.87 28.60 -5.80
C GLY A 31 -4.93 28.94 -4.31
N TRP A 32 -4.19 28.20 -3.47
CA TRP A 32 -4.07 28.60 -2.07
C TRP A 32 -3.31 29.92 -1.93
N ASP A 33 -3.65 30.70 -0.93
CA ASP A 33 -3.03 31.97 -0.60
C ASP A 33 -2.85 32.12 0.93
N ASN A 34 -2.15 33.15 1.35
CA ASN A 34 -1.82 33.39 2.76
C ASN A 34 -1.19 32.16 3.41
N VAL A 35 -0.21 31.56 2.70
CA VAL A 35 0.54 30.38 3.11
C VAL A 35 1.81 30.84 3.84
N VAL A 36 2.09 30.25 4.98
CA VAL A 36 3.29 30.53 5.78
C VAL A 36 4.10 29.26 5.96
N GLY A 37 5.38 29.31 5.61
CA GLY A 37 6.35 28.25 5.88
C GLY A 37 7.23 28.58 7.09
N ILE A 38 7.41 27.64 7.99
CA ILE A 38 8.39 27.76 9.09
C ILE A 38 9.35 26.58 9.07
N ASP A 39 10.61 26.85 9.43
CA ASP A 39 11.62 25.81 9.61
C ASP A 39 12.45 26.09 10.86
N LYS A 40 12.85 25.03 11.58
CA LYS A 40 13.72 25.17 12.77
C LYS A 40 15.16 25.58 12.41
N SER A 41 15.56 25.39 11.15
CA SER A 41 16.88 25.68 10.61
C SER A 41 16.81 26.68 9.44
N GLY A 42 17.75 26.62 8.53
CA GLY A 42 17.76 27.39 7.28
C GLY A 42 16.57 27.12 6.37
N VAL A 43 16.32 28.03 5.44
CA VAL A 43 15.41 27.86 4.34
C VAL A 43 16.15 28.27 3.07
N PRO A 44 16.59 27.29 2.24
CA PRO A 44 16.41 25.83 2.38
C PRO A 44 17.10 25.25 3.61
N THR A 45 16.69 24.03 4.04
CA THR A 45 17.20 23.40 5.26
C THR A 45 18.69 23.04 5.13
N ASP A 46 19.43 23.26 6.22
CA ASP A 46 20.84 22.86 6.37
C ASP A 46 21.04 21.71 7.38
N VAL A 47 20.00 21.27 8.04
CA VAL A 47 20.05 20.18 9.04
C VAL A 47 19.12 19.00 8.77
N GLY A 48 18.23 19.11 7.80
CA GLY A 48 17.31 18.02 7.40
C GLY A 48 17.96 17.05 6.42
N SER A 49 17.34 15.88 6.22
CA SER A 49 17.86 14.86 5.29
C SER A 49 18.01 15.35 3.84
N THR A 50 17.27 16.37 3.42
CA THR A 50 17.42 17.02 2.11
C THR A 50 18.82 17.64 1.93
N ALA A 51 19.47 18.09 3.02
CA ALA A 51 20.78 18.71 2.96
C ALA A 51 21.93 17.73 2.66
N HIS A 52 21.68 16.41 2.80
CA HIS A 52 22.69 15.38 2.60
C HIS A 52 22.21 14.18 1.80
N ALA A 53 21.06 14.29 1.13
CA ALA A 53 20.52 13.23 0.31
C ALA A 53 21.48 12.89 -0.85
N SER A 54 21.53 11.62 -1.25
CA SER A 54 22.27 11.17 -2.44
C SER A 54 21.58 11.58 -3.75
N ASP A 55 20.39 12.12 -3.68
CA ASP A 55 19.61 12.74 -4.77
C ASP A 55 19.24 11.79 -5.94
N PHE A 56 19.29 10.47 -5.70
CA PHE A 56 18.93 9.46 -6.68
C PHE A 56 17.43 9.41 -6.93
N CYS A 57 17.04 9.31 -8.21
CA CYS A 57 15.70 8.98 -8.62
C CYS A 57 15.72 7.70 -9.46
N TYR A 58 15.04 6.68 -8.99
CA TYR A 58 14.80 5.42 -9.69
C TYR A 58 13.31 5.22 -9.81
N ALA A 59 12.77 5.16 -11.06
CA ALA A 59 11.34 5.06 -11.32
C ALA A 59 10.82 3.63 -11.22
N THR A 60 11.66 2.65 -11.58
CA THR A 60 11.24 1.25 -11.66
C THR A 60 11.07 0.63 -10.28
N SER A 61 9.85 0.23 -9.99
CA SER A 61 9.42 -0.41 -8.74
C SER A 61 8.33 -1.45 -9.05
N HIS A 62 8.04 -2.32 -8.09
CA HIS A 62 6.89 -3.22 -8.14
C HIS A 62 5.63 -2.66 -7.46
N ASP A 63 5.65 -1.38 -7.09
CA ASP A 63 4.52 -0.65 -6.51
C ASP A 63 4.06 0.49 -7.42
N PHE A 64 2.76 0.52 -7.76
CA PHE A 64 2.17 1.51 -8.66
C PHE A 64 2.37 2.94 -8.16
N LEU A 65 2.06 3.18 -6.88
CA LEU A 65 2.17 4.51 -6.29
C LEU A 65 3.61 5.05 -6.36
N SER A 66 4.60 4.20 -6.03
CA SER A 66 6.01 4.56 -6.12
C SER A 66 6.45 4.87 -7.55
N CYS A 67 6.03 4.06 -8.54
CA CYS A 67 6.32 4.36 -9.95
C CYS A 67 5.70 5.69 -10.37
N TRP A 68 4.44 5.92 -10.06
CA TRP A 68 3.71 7.13 -10.44
C TRP A 68 4.33 8.39 -9.81
N THR A 69 4.56 8.37 -8.49
CA THR A 69 5.12 9.53 -7.80
C THR A 69 6.54 9.86 -8.24
N THR A 70 7.36 8.83 -8.48
CA THR A 70 8.74 9.02 -8.96
C THR A 70 8.75 9.54 -10.40
N LEU A 71 7.95 8.99 -11.32
CA LEU A 71 7.85 9.49 -12.71
C LEU A 71 7.38 10.94 -12.75
N TYR A 72 6.35 11.28 -11.97
CA TYR A 72 5.91 12.66 -11.82
C TYR A 72 7.03 13.58 -11.32
N SER A 73 7.78 13.12 -10.31
CA SER A 73 8.86 13.90 -9.70
C SER A 73 10.02 14.11 -10.67
N ILE A 74 10.40 13.09 -11.43
CA ILE A 74 11.43 13.18 -12.47
C ILE A 74 11.04 14.24 -13.51
N ASP A 75 9.83 14.16 -14.05
CA ASP A 75 9.32 15.12 -15.04
C ASP A 75 9.26 16.54 -14.44
N PHE A 76 8.93 16.66 -13.16
CA PHE A 76 8.90 17.93 -12.45
C PHE A 76 10.29 18.55 -12.31
N TYR A 77 11.28 17.77 -11.85
CA TYR A 77 12.67 18.21 -11.74
C TYR A 77 13.28 18.56 -13.10
N GLU A 78 12.98 17.76 -14.12
CA GLU A 78 13.48 18.02 -15.49
C GLU A 78 12.91 19.32 -16.05
N LYS A 79 11.62 19.60 -15.87
CA LYS A 79 10.98 20.87 -16.28
C LYS A 79 11.54 22.08 -15.56
N LEU A 80 12.05 21.91 -14.33
CA LEU A 80 12.76 22.95 -13.61
C LEU A 80 14.22 23.14 -14.07
N GLY A 81 14.77 22.21 -14.87
CA GLY A 81 16.18 22.21 -15.29
C GLY A 81 17.13 21.60 -14.25
N HIS A 82 16.59 20.81 -13.31
CA HIS A 82 17.32 20.24 -12.18
C HIS A 82 17.41 18.71 -12.22
N TYR A 83 17.44 18.11 -13.40
CA TYR A 83 17.53 16.67 -13.50
C TYR A 83 18.54 16.22 -14.56
N ALA A 84 19.50 15.40 -14.16
CA ALA A 84 20.39 14.69 -15.07
C ALA A 84 19.84 13.29 -15.32
N ARG A 85 19.13 13.10 -16.44
CA ARG A 85 18.59 11.81 -16.88
C ARG A 85 19.74 10.98 -17.46
N ILE A 86 20.52 10.34 -16.59
CA ILE A 86 21.72 9.55 -16.95
C ILE A 86 21.42 8.05 -17.05
N GLY A 87 20.25 7.62 -16.55
CA GLY A 87 19.89 6.23 -16.42
C GLY A 87 20.40 5.59 -15.14
N GLY A 88 19.89 4.39 -14.87
CA GLY A 88 20.28 3.59 -13.71
C GLY A 88 20.35 2.12 -14.03
N ILE A 89 21.27 1.44 -13.36
CA ILE A 89 21.51 0.01 -13.50
C ILE A 89 21.29 -0.64 -12.13
N GLU A 90 20.55 -1.73 -12.10
CA GLU A 90 20.48 -2.61 -10.93
C GLU A 90 21.01 -3.98 -11.34
N VAL A 91 21.90 -4.56 -10.54
CA VAL A 91 22.59 -5.80 -10.90
C VAL A 91 22.22 -6.96 -9.98
N ALA A 92 22.24 -8.18 -10.55
CA ALA A 92 22.28 -9.43 -9.82
C ALA A 92 23.67 -10.03 -9.92
N ARG A 93 24.29 -10.36 -8.79
CA ARG A 93 25.59 -11.05 -8.76
C ARG A 93 25.44 -12.48 -9.21
N VAL A 94 26.53 -13.06 -9.73
CA VAL A 94 26.56 -14.50 -10.05
C VAL A 94 26.23 -15.33 -8.81
N GLY A 95 25.25 -16.23 -8.94
CA GLY A 95 24.76 -17.08 -7.85
C GLY A 95 23.66 -16.46 -6.99
N ASP A 96 23.25 -15.20 -7.23
CA ASP A 96 22.09 -14.59 -6.58
C ASP A 96 20.83 -14.67 -7.48
N GLU A 97 20.29 -15.88 -7.60
CA GLU A 97 19.13 -16.15 -8.44
C GLU A 97 17.88 -15.42 -7.92
N ALA A 98 17.74 -15.31 -6.60
CA ALA A 98 16.62 -14.61 -5.99
C ALA A 98 16.59 -13.12 -6.38
N ARG A 99 17.76 -12.48 -6.44
CA ARG A 99 17.88 -11.10 -6.93
C ARG A 99 17.53 -10.99 -8.41
N MET A 100 17.98 -11.92 -9.22
CA MET A 100 17.68 -11.89 -10.65
C MET A 100 16.18 -12.10 -10.92
N GLU A 101 15.52 -12.97 -10.18
CA GLU A 101 14.06 -13.12 -10.24
C GLU A 101 13.33 -11.85 -9.81
N GLU A 102 13.79 -11.21 -8.75
CA GLU A 102 13.20 -9.94 -8.28
C GLU A 102 13.39 -8.82 -9.31
N ILE A 103 14.55 -8.75 -9.98
CA ILE A 103 14.80 -7.81 -11.08
C ILE A 103 13.85 -8.06 -12.25
N ARG A 104 13.66 -9.30 -12.68
CA ARG A 104 12.70 -9.67 -13.74
C ARG A 104 11.28 -9.26 -13.37
N ARG A 105 10.85 -9.53 -12.15
CA ARG A 105 9.56 -9.12 -11.63
C ARG A 105 9.41 -7.60 -11.63
N LYS A 106 10.44 -6.88 -11.19
CA LYS A 106 10.44 -5.41 -11.12
C LYS A 106 10.29 -4.78 -12.50
N VAL A 107 11.00 -5.28 -13.50
CA VAL A 107 10.85 -4.85 -14.91
C VAL A 107 9.42 -5.08 -15.40
N THR A 108 8.85 -6.26 -15.17
CA THR A 108 7.47 -6.58 -15.56
C THR A 108 6.45 -5.66 -14.88
N SER A 109 6.52 -5.51 -13.55
CA SER A 109 5.60 -4.62 -12.80
C SER A 109 5.79 -3.15 -13.22
N GLY A 110 7.01 -2.72 -13.40
CA GLY A 110 7.33 -1.38 -13.87
C GLY A 110 6.70 -1.08 -15.23
N LYS A 111 6.74 -2.03 -16.17
CA LYS A 111 6.06 -1.93 -17.47
C LYS A 111 4.55 -1.77 -17.31
N ALA A 112 3.93 -2.51 -16.37
CA ALA A 112 2.52 -2.35 -16.03
C ALA A 112 2.21 -0.93 -15.57
N PHE A 113 3.12 -0.30 -14.83
CA PHE A 113 2.95 1.01 -14.20
C PHE A 113 3.54 2.18 -15.00
N GLY A 114 4.09 1.92 -16.20
CA GLY A 114 4.52 2.96 -17.14
C GLY A 114 6.00 3.28 -17.12
N THR A 115 6.84 2.54 -16.39
CA THR A 115 8.31 2.67 -16.50
C THR A 115 8.81 1.99 -17.77
N ARG A 116 10.02 2.39 -18.22
CA ARG A 116 10.62 1.91 -19.46
C ARG A 116 11.81 0.98 -19.22
N ALA A 117 11.90 0.41 -18.03
CA ALA A 117 12.98 -0.48 -17.68
C ALA A 117 13.00 -1.75 -18.55
N ARG A 118 14.22 -2.25 -18.79
CA ARG A 118 14.45 -3.51 -19.51
C ARG A 118 15.56 -4.32 -18.84
N LEU A 119 15.58 -5.60 -19.14
CA LEU A 119 16.69 -6.48 -18.69
C LEU A 119 17.98 -6.14 -19.45
N MET A 120 19.12 -6.43 -18.82
CA MET A 120 20.45 -6.26 -19.36
C MET A 120 21.29 -7.52 -19.19
N THR A 121 22.15 -7.77 -20.16
CA THR A 121 23.23 -8.74 -20.09
C THR A 121 24.45 -8.17 -19.34
N PRO A 122 25.37 -9.02 -18.80
CA PRO A 122 26.61 -8.58 -18.20
C PRO A 122 27.44 -7.65 -19.10
N ALA A 123 27.55 -7.97 -20.38
CA ALA A 123 28.30 -7.16 -21.37
C ALA A 123 27.67 -5.76 -21.54
N GLU A 124 26.34 -5.64 -21.62
CA GLU A 124 25.65 -4.34 -21.70
C GLU A 124 25.87 -3.53 -20.40
N ILE A 125 25.91 -4.20 -19.24
CA ILE A 125 26.19 -3.54 -17.94
C ILE A 125 27.61 -2.99 -17.95
N LYS A 126 28.61 -3.79 -18.33
CA LYS A 126 30.02 -3.37 -18.44
C LYS A 126 30.21 -2.22 -19.42
N GLU A 127 29.52 -2.23 -20.56
CA GLU A 127 29.56 -1.13 -21.54
C GLU A 127 29.07 0.20 -20.92
N LYS A 128 27.96 0.15 -20.15
CA LYS A 128 27.37 1.36 -19.56
C LYS A 128 28.03 1.81 -18.28
N PHE A 129 28.59 0.89 -17.51
CA PHE A 129 29.30 1.17 -16.25
C PHE A 129 30.66 0.47 -16.24
N PRO A 130 31.70 1.09 -16.80
CA PRO A 130 33.02 0.44 -17.02
C PRO A 130 33.77 -0.01 -15.76
N LEU A 131 33.37 0.48 -14.59
CA LEU A 131 34.06 0.15 -13.33
C LEU A 131 33.71 -1.24 -12.78
N ILE A 132 32.63 -1.88 -13.29
CA ILE A 132 32.16 -3.18 -12.77
C ILE A 132 32.98 -4.35 -13.34
N GLU A 133 33.16 -5.40 -12.57
CA GLU A 133 33.70 -6.67 -13.03
C GLU A 133 32.58 -7.50 -13.68
N GLU A 134 32.68 -7.71 -15.01
CA GLU A 134 31.64 -8.36 -15.82
C GLU A 134 31.37 -9.79 -15.37
N ASP A 135 32.41 -10.55 -14.98
CA ASP A 135 32.31 -11.93 -14.53
C ASP A 135 31.65 -12.11 -13.15
N LYS A 136 31.41 -11.00 -12.42
CA LYS A 136 30.75 -11.00 -11.11
C LYS A 136 29.24 -10.81 -11.20
N VAL A 137 28.69 -10.47 -12.36
CA VAL A 137 27.28 -10.24 -12.57
C VAL A 137 26.67 -11.26 -13.52
N GLN A 138 25.45 -11.71 -13.24
CA GLN A 138 24.72 -12.60 -14.13
C GLN A 138 23.70 -11.86 -15.03
N GLY A 139 23.39 -10.62 -14.70
CA GLY A 139 22.45 -9.76 -15.39
C GLY A 139 21.96 -8.61 -14.53
N GLY A 140 21.03 -7.84 -15.06
CA GLY A 140 20.46 -6.70 -14.36
C GLY A 140 19.32 -6.04 -15.11
N LEU A 141 18.91 -4.86 -14.65
CA LEU A 141 17.97 -3.99 -15.36
C LEU A 141 18.62 -2.65 -15.73
N TRP A 142 18.12 -2.06 -16.79
CA TRP A 142 18.34 -0.68 -17.21
C TRP A 142 17.07 0.13 -16.99
N ASP A 143 17.14 1.17 -16.17
CA ASP A 143 16.07 2.17 -16.01
C ASP A 143 16.48 3.46 -16.74
N PRO A 144 15.96 3.75 -17.94
CA PRO A 144 16.35 4.94 -18.70
C PRO A 144 15.83 6.24 -18.09
N ASP A 145 14.85 6.18 -17.19
CA ASP A 145 14.29 7.35 -16.53
C ASP A 145 15.03 7.71 -15.24
N ALA A 146 15.84 6.79 -14.72
CA ALA A 146 16.66 7.04 -13.54
C ALA A 146 17.67 8.17 -13.77
N GLY A 147 18.02 8.83 -12.70
CA GLY A 147 18.96 9.94 -12.76
C GLY A 147 19.18 10.61 -11.42
N LEU A 148 19.77 11.78 -11.49
CA LEU A 148 20.20 12.56 -10.34
C LEU A 148 19.53 13.94 -10.34
N VAL A 149 19.05 14.36 -9.18
CA VAL A 149 18.65 15.77 -8.97
C VAL A 149 19.90 16.63 -8.84
N VAL A 150 20.06 17.63 -9.72
CA VAL A 150 21.24 18.44 -9.83
C VAL A 150 20.96 19.93 -9.61
N PRO A 151 21.88 20.70 -9.00
CA PRO A 151 23.11 20.21 -8.37
C PRO A 151 22.82 19.38 -7.11
N ARG A 152 21.67 19.62 -6.42
CA ARG A 152 21.19 18.91 -5.22
C ARG A 152 19.73 19.22 -4.97
N SER A 153 19.01 18.34 -4.29
CA SER A 153 17.61 18.56 -3.86
C SER A 153 17.44 19.77 -2.93
N GLN A 154 18.46 20.11 -2.13
CA GLN A 154 18.48 21.32 -1.31
C GLN A 154 18.39 22.59 -2.16
N ALA A 155 19.12 22.67 -3.28
CA ALA A 155 19.07 23.81 -4.20
C ALA A 155 17.68 23.92 -4.87
N VAL A 156 17.08 22.79 -5.25
CA VAL A 156 15.73 22.76 -5.78
C VAL A 156 14.71 23.24 -4.75
N ALA A 157 14.84 22.82 -3.49
CA ALA A 157 13.98 23.31 -2.42
C ALA A 157 14.06 24.84 -2.28
N GLY A 158 15.27 25.40 -2.34
CA GLY A 158 15.49 26.86 -2.33
C GLY A 158 14.80 27.55 -3.49
N GLU A 159 14.97 27.05 -4.73
CA GLU A 159 14.32 27.65 -5.90
C GLU A 159 12.78 27.57 -5.83
N LEU A 160 12.23 26.49 -5.34
CA LEU A 160 10.77 26.36 -5.16
C LEU A 160 10.23 27.37 -4.15
N ILE A 161 11.00 27.62 -3.07
CA ILE A 161 10.64 28.62 -2.06
C ILE A 161 10.73 30.03 -2.64
N ASP A 162 11.82 30.37 -3.36
CA ASP A 162 11.96 31.67 -3.99
C ASP A 162 10.81 31.94 -4.99
N LYS A 163 10.45 30.96 -5.80
CA LYS A 163 9.31 31.03 -6.71
C LYS A 163 7.98 31.20 -5.96
N ALA A 164 7.82 30.50 -4.83
CA ALA A 164 6.63 30.64 -3.99
C ALA A 164 6.53 32.06 -3.39
N GLU A 165 7.62 32.60 -2.85
CA GLU A 165 7.67 33.96 -2.29
C GLU A 165 7.41 35.02 -3.36
N ALA A 166 7.93 34.85 -4.57
CA ALA A 166 7.69 35.75 -5.70
C ALA A 166 6.21 35.87 -6.08
N THR A 167 5.34 34.93 -5.69
CA THR A 167 3.88 35.02 -5.90
C THR A 167 3.21 36.07 -5.02
N GLY A 168 3.86 36.51 -3.94
CA GLY A 168 3.28 37.35 -2.90
C GLY A 168 2.19 36.66 -2.05
N LYS A 169 1.95 35.38 -2.24
CA LYS A 169 0.94 34.57 -1.52
C LYS A 169 1.54 33.67 -0.45
N PHE A 170 2.86 33.64 -0.38
CA PHE A 170 3.64 32.79 0.51
C PHE A 170 4.77 33.58 1.17
N ALA A 171 5.07 33.24 2.41
CA ALA A 171 6.25 33.76 3.14
C ALA A 171 6.90 32.65 3.94
N SER A 172 8.24 32.56 3.93
CA SER A 172 9.00 31.60 4.72
C SER A 172 9.79 32.26 5.86
N PHE A 173 9.98 31.49 6.95
CA PHE A 173 10.69 31.95 8.14
C PHE A 173 11.65 30.88 8.64
N ALA A 174 12.95 31.10 8.42
CA ALA A 174 14.03 30.28 8.96
C ALA A 174 14.18 30.47 10.47
N ASN A 175 14.87 29.51 11.13
CA ASN A 175 15.16 29.53 12.57
C ASN A 175 13.89 29.76 13.42
N THR A 176 12.80 29.13 13.01
CA THR A 176 11.48 29.31 13.61
C THR A 176 10.85 27.93 13.91
N PRO A 177 11.33 27.19 14.95
CA PRO A 177 10.78 25.90 15.32
C PRO A 177 9.33 26.02 15.81
N ALA A 178 8.50 25.04 15.50
CA ALA A 178 7.23 24.85 16.16
C ALA A 178 7.48 24.37 17.61
N GLN A 179 6.92 25.05 18.59
CA GLN A 179 7.05 24.73 20.02
C GLN A 179 5.83 23.99 20.56
N SER A 180 4.64 24.34 20.04
CA SER A 180 3.39 23.65 20.33
C SER A 180 2.34 23.96 19.28
N LEU A 181 1.30 23.13 19.21
CA LEU A 181 0.11 23.34 18.41
C LEU A 181 -1.00 23.96 19.27
N ILE A 182 -1.78 24.84 18.67
CA ILE A 182 -3.00 25.39 19.30
C ILE A 182 -4.16 24.54 18.77
N VAL A 183 -4.78 23.76 19.64
CA VAL A 183 -5.91 22.88 19.32
C VAL A 183 -7.10 23.26 20.18
N GLU A 184 -8.25 23.50 19.55
CA GLU A 184 -9.50 23.82 20.23
C GLU A 184 -10.62 22.94 19.66
N SER A 185 -11.33 22.25 20.55
CA SER A 185 -12.44 21.35 20.17
C SER A 185 -12.09 20.36 19.05
N GLY A 186 -10.89 19.74 19.12
CA GLY A 186 -10.41 18.79 18.13
C GLY A 186 -10.09 19.37 16.75
N ARG A 187 -9.83 20.68 16.67
CA ARG A 187 -9.44 21.38 15.43
C ARG A 187 -8.18 22.20 15.66
N ILE A 188 -7.29 22.18 14.67
CA ILE A 188 -6.13 23.07 14.66
C ILE A 188 -6.58 24.55 14.58
N LYS A 189 -5.92 25.40 15.37
CA LYS A 189 -6.14 26.84 15.41
C LYS A 189 -4.85 27.64 15.22
N GLY A 190 -3.70 26.99 15.26
CA GLY A 190 -2.43 27.66 15.02
C GLY A 190 -1.22 26.91 15.54
N VAL A 191 -0.08 27.58 15.42
CA VAL A 191 1.24 27.11 15.84
C VAL A 191 1.87 28.17 16.75
N VAL A 192 2.50 27.72 17.84
CA VAL A 192 3.31 28.58 18.72
C VAL A 192 4.78 28.42 18.33
N THR A 193 5.47 29.54 18.18
CA THR A 193 6.89 29.61 17.84
C THR A 193 7.62 30.56 18.79
N PRO A 194 8.97 30.57 18.87
CA PRO A 194 9.72 31.58 19.65
C PRO A 194 9.46 33.01 19.19
N ARG A 195 9.01 33.20 17.95
CA ARG A 195 8.72 34.53 17.36
C ARG A 195 7.29 35.00 17.58
N GLY A 196 6.42 34.15 18.12
CA GLY A 196 5.02 34.44 18.36
C GLY A 196 4.09 33.33 17.88
N ARG A 197 2.80 33.59 18.02
CA ARG A 197 1.73 32.67 17.58
C ARG A 197 1.31 33.00 16.15
N ILE A 198 1.09 31.98 15.35
CA ILE A 198 0.47 32.09 14.02
C ILE A 198 -0.87 31.34 14.09
N LEU A 199 -1.96 32.06 14.08
CA LEU A 199 -3.29 31.44 13.99
C LEU A 199 -3.53 30.97 12.56
N CYS A 200 -4.11 29.78 12.37
CA CYS A 200 -4.37 29.21 11.04
C CYS A 200 -5.50 28.20 11.04
N ASP A 201 -6.03 27.91 9.85
CA ASP A 201 -7.08 26.93 9.62
C ASP A 201 -6.50 25.54 9.39
N HIS A 202 -5.26 25.47 8.84
CA HIS A 202 -4.56 24.22 8.54
C HIS A 202 -3.08 24.29 8.93
N VAL A 203 -2.54 23.14 9.31
CA VAL A 203 -1.11 22.90 9.48
C VAL A 203 -0.72 21.66 8.69
N VAL A 204 0.34 21.76 7.86
CA VAL A 204 0.95 20.60 7.19
C VAL A 204 2.32 20.32 7.78
N VAL A 205 2.52 19.14 8.31
CA VAL A 205 3.77 18.71 8.93
C VAL A 205 4.65 18.03 7.87
N CYS A 206 5.69 18.72 7.43
CA CYS A 206 6.71 18.25 6.50
C CYS A 206 8.07 18.18 7.21
N ALA A 207 8.07 17.92 8.52
CA ALA A 207 9.23 18.12 9.41
C ALA A 207 10.23 16.95 9.38
N GLY A 208 10.18 16.07 8.37
CA GLY A 208 11.13 14.97 8.17
C GLY A 208 11.39 14.21 9.46
N LEU A 209 12.64 14.03 9.84
CA LEU A 209 13.10 13.29 11.02
C LEU A 209 12.39 13.69 12.34
N TRP A 210 11.86 14.90 12.42
CA TRP A 210 11.17 15.45 13.62
C TRP A 210 9.64 15.45 13.49
N GLY A 211 9.08 14.92 12.39
CA GLY A 211 7.62 14.90 12.16
C GLY A 211 6.84 14.21 13.27
N ARG A 212 7.38 13.13 13.83
CA ARG A 212 6.81 12.41 14.96
C ARG A 212 6.64 13.29 16.20
N LEU A 213 7.61 14.16 16.50
CA LEU A 213 7.53 15.08 17.64
C LEU A 213 6.43 16.14 17.50
N ILE A 214 6.12 16.53 16.25
CA ILE A 214 5.00 17.44 16.00
C ILE A 214 3.66 16.73 16.18
N ALA A 215 3.55 15.45 15.79
CA ALA A 215 2.35 14.66 16.03
C ALA A 215 2.09 14.45 17.54
N GLU A 216 3.14 14.24 18.34
CA GLU A 216 3.05 14.16 19.81
C GLU A 216 2.45 15.42 20.44
N MET A 217 2.69 16.62 19.86
CA MET A 217 2.07 17.88 20.32
C MET A 217 0.54 17.88 20.14
N ALA A 218 0.02 17.02 19.22
CA ALA A 218 -1.40 16.82 18.99
C ALA A 218 -1.97 15.62 19.78
N GLY A 219 -1.16 14.95 20.60
CA GLY A 219 -1.54 13.74 21.30
C GLY A 219 -1.67 12.51 20.41
N GLU A 220 -0.96 12.49 19.27
CA GLU A 220 -0.87 11.37 18.33
C GLU A 220 0.57 10.87 18.24
N ASP A 221 0.75 9.73 17.61
CA ASP A 221 2.06 9.22 17.22
C ASP A 221 2.07 8.89 15.72
N LEU A 222 3.24 8.93 15.11
CA LEU A 222 3.46 8.50 13.74
C LEU A 222 4.33 7.24 13.74
N PRO A 223 3.98 6.20 12.99
CA PRO A 223 4.74 4.95 12.99
C PRO A 223 5.97 5.07 12.09
N VAL A 224 6.84 6.02 12.41
CA VAL A 224 8.05 6.36 11.66
C VAL A 224 9.26 6.46 12.59
N MET A 225 10.42 6.01 12.11
CA MET A 225 11.70 6.11 12.83
C MET A 225 12.80 6.59 11.89
N PRO A 226 13.69 7.48 12.35
CA PRO A 226 14.98 7.69 11.70
C PRO A 226 15.85 6.44 11.77
N ILE A 227 16.51 6.14 10.65
CA ILE A 227 17.52 5.07 10.56
C ILE A 227 18.84 5.60 10.06
N ASP A 228 19.92 4.94 10.45
CA ASP A 228 21.26 5.18 9.97
C ASP A 228 21.40 4.76 8.52
N HIS A 229 22.10 5.57 7.73
CA HIS A 229 22.43 5.31 6.34
C HIS A 229 23.86 5.76 6.05
N PRO A 230 24.86 4.87 6.10
CA PRO A 230 26.23 5.17 5.75
C PRO A 230 26.37 5.66 4.31
N LEU A 231 27.07 6.79 4.14
CA LEU A 231 27.43 7.37 2.86
C LEU A 231 28.93 7.68 2.86
N THR A 232 29.65 7.07 1.95
CA THR A 232 31.11 7.13 1.89
C THR A 232 31.59 7.68 0.56
N PHE A 233 32.73 8.32 0.58
CA PHE A 233 33.36 8.94 -0.58
C PHE A 233 34.80 8.45 -0.74
N PHE A 234 35.14 8.08 -1.97
CA PHE A 234 36.47 7.57 -2.36
C PHE A 234 37.05 8.43 -3.49
N GLY A 235 38.32 8.83 -3.37
CA GLY A 235 38.98 9.66 -4.40
C GLY A 235 40.45 9.97 -4.12
N PRO A 236 41.05 10.81 -4.94
CA PRO A 236 40.44 11.57 -6.05
C PRO A 236 40.11 10.70 -7.27
N PHE A 237 38.95 11.01 -7.92
CA PHE A 237 38.51 10.37 -9.16
C PHE A 237 38.32 11.42 -10.25
N ASN A 238 39.18 11.43 -11.28
CA ASN A 238 39.30 12.55 -12.24
C ASN A 238 38.84 12.20 -13.66
N GLU A 239 38.12 11.08 -13.86
CA GLU A 239 37.69 10.62 -15.19
C GLU A 239 36.87 11.69 -15.95
N PHE A 240 36.11 12.48 -15.25
CA PHE A 240 35.22 13.50 -15.81
C PHE A 240 35.78 14.93 -15.70
N ALA A 241 37.08 15.09 -15.43
CA ALA A 241 37.70 16.40 -15.31
C ALA A 241 37.50 17.25 -16.58
N GLY A 242 37.01 18.47 -16.42
CA GLY A 242 36.77 19.42 -17.52
C GLY A 242 35.46 19.22 -18.29
N THR A 243 34.62 18.27 -17.88
CA THR A 243 33.33 18.02 -18.55
C THR A 243 32.20 18.95 -18.08
N GLY A 244 32.37 19.53 -16.87
CA GLY A 244 31.30 20.34 -16.21
C GLY A 244 30.08 19.53 -15.77
N LYS A 245 30.15 18.20 -15.82
CA LYS A 245 29.02 17.32 -15.45
C LYS A 245 29.04 17.00 -13.95
N ASP A 246 27.88 16.94 -13.34
CA ASP A 246 27.68 16.48 -11.95
C ASP A 246 27.74 14.95 -11.81
N ILE A 247 27.61 14.23 -12.92
CA ILE A 247 27.65 12.75 -12.99
C ILE A 247 28.00 12.33 -14.42
N GLY A 248 28.84 11.32 -14.59
CA GLY A 248 29.29 10.85 -15.90
C GLY A 248 28.66 9.54 -16.35
N TRP A 249 28.56 8.55 -15.44
CA TRP A 249 27.97 7.25 -15.71
C TRP A 249 26.61 7.06 -15.06
N PRO A 250 25.82 6.07 -15.50
CA PRO A 250 24.56 5.72 -14.84
C PRO A 250 24.73 5.39 -13.36
N LEU A 251 23.67 5.59 -12.59
CA LEU A 251 23.61 5.14 -11.20
C LEU A 251 23.69 3.61 -11.14
N LEU A 252 24.48 3.06 -10.24
CA LEU A 252 24.60 1.62 -10.02
C LEU A 252 23.94 1.23 -8.68
N ARG A 253 23.06 0.23 -8.71
CA ARG A 253 22.51 -0.44 -7.52
C ARG A 253 22.96 -1.90 -7.48
N ASP A 254 23.67 -2.25 -6.42
CA ASP A 254 24.01 -3.62 -6.02
C ASP A 254 23.11 -4.00 -4.84
N GLN A 255 21.82 -4.22 -5.11
CA GLN A 255 20.85 -4.44 -4.05
C GLN A 255 21.06 -5.78 -3.32
N GLY A 256 21.67 -6.78 -3.96
CA GLY A 256 22.11 -8.01 -3.29
C GLY A 256 23.13 -7.78 -2.17
N ASN A 257 23.81 -6.64 -2.20
CA ASN A 257 24.71 -6.14 -1.15
C ASN A 257 24.10 -4.94 -0.40
N SER A 258 22.81 -4.65 -0.61
CA SER A 258 22.11 -3.47 -0.05
C SER A 258 22.84 -2.14 -0.28
N ALA A 259 23.53 -2.02 -1.41
CA ALA A 259 24.42 -0.91 -1.71
C ALA A 259 24.10 -0.24 -3.06
N TYR A 260 24.59 0.97 -3.20
CA TYR A 260 24.56 1.71 -4.46
C TYR A 260 25.82 2.57 -4.61
N MET A 261 26.14 2.99 -5.83
CA MET A 261 27.23 3.90 -6.08
C MET A 261 27.01 4.77 -7.31
N ARG A 262 27.75 5.88 -7.35
CA ARG A 262 27.89 6.75 -8.52
C ARG A 262 29.25 7.42 -8.55
N ASP A 263 29.68 7.90 -9.71
CA ASP A 263 30.68 8.97 -9.77
C ASP A 263 30.05 10.31 -9.39
N THR A 264 30.84 11.26 -8.93
CA THR A 264 30.40 12.62 -8.63
C THR A 264 30.79 13.63 -9.69
N GLY A 265 31.18 13.18 -10.88
CA GLY A 265 31.41 14.01 -12.06
C GLY A 265 32.70 14.81 -12.01
N ASP A 266 32.64 16.01 -12.62
CA ASP A 266 33.79 16.90 -12.76
C ASP A 266 34.31 17.39 -11.39
N PRO A 267 35.58 17.25 -11.06
CA PRO A 267 36.18 17.77 -9.83
C PRO A 267 35.90 19.26 -9.54
N LYS A 268 35.48 20.03 -10.53
CA LYS A 268 35.12 21.44 -10.37
C LYS A 268 33.69 21.68 -9.94
N THR A 269 32.84 20.67 -10.01
CA THR A 269 31.46 20.76 -9.41
C THR A 269 31.55 20.69 -7.88
N ALA A 270 30.51 21.10 -7.20
CA ALA A 270 30.51 21.23 -5.73
C ALA A 270 30.86 19.94 -4.99
N GLU A 271 30.50 18.78 -5.54
CA GLU A 271 30.75 17.45 -4.97
C GLU A 271 31.68 16.57 -5.79
N GLY A 272 32.24 17.14 -6.86
CA GLY A 272 32.95 16.41 -7.91
C GLY A 272 34.24 15.73 -7.50
N GLY A 273 34.68 14.83 -8.40
CA GLY A 273 35.99 14.18 -8.32
C GLY A 273 36.08 13.01 -7.34
N MET A 274 34.97 12.34 -7.03
CA MET A 274 34.89 11.21 -6.10
C MET A 274 34.03 10.08 -6.69
N ILE A 275 34.09 8.94 -6.05
CA ILE A 275 33.07 7.88 -6.11
C ILE A 275 32.30 7.90 -4.79
N GLU A 276 31.01 8.07 -4.86
CA GLU A 276 30.06 7.95 -3.74
C GLU A 276 29.58 6.50 -3.65
N TRP A 277 29.64 5.93 -2.46
CA TRP A 277 29.08 4.61 -2.15
C TRP A 277 28.21 4.66 -0.90
N GLY A 278 26.97 4.22 -1.01
CA GLY A 278 26.00 4.18 0.06
C GLY A 278 25.57 2.76 0.41
N TYR A 279 25.24 2.54 1.68
CA TYR A 279 24.86 1.23 2.20
C TYR A 279 23.63 1.32 3.09
N TYR A 280 22.72 0.36 2.95
CA TYR A 280 21.58 0.15 3.84
C TYR A 280 21.85 -1.07 4.71
N GLU A 281 21.94 -0.86 6.02
CA GLU A 281 22.16 -1.95 6.98
C GLU A 281 20.98 -2.95 6.95
N GLU A 282 21.24 -4.14 6.47
CA GLU A 282 20.23 -5.18 6.26
C GLU A 282 20.08 -6.14 7.45
N THR A 283 21.12 -6.26 8.30
CA THR A 283 21.14 -7.24 9.39
C THR A 283 20.52 -6.67 10.67
N ASN A 284 20.96 -5.49 11.06
CA ASN A 284 20.53 -4.81 12.28
C ASN A 284 20.47 -3.30 12.10
N PRO A 285 19.49 -2.79 11.33
CA PRO A 285 19.34 -1.35 11.12
C PRO A 285 19.28 -0.59 12.44
N ARG A 286 20.09 0.45 12.56
CA ARG A 286 20.14 1.27 13.78
C ARG A 286 19.08 2.33 13.72
N LEU A 287 18.09 2.20 14.61
CA LEU A 287 17.03 3.18 14.79
C LEU A 287 17.44 4.24 15.80
N CYS A 288 16.86 5.42 15.67
CA CYS A 288 17.05 6.54 16.56
C CYS A 288 15.70 7.19 16.85
N HIS A 289 15.36 7.36 18.13
CA HIS A 289 14.16 8.14 18.46
C HIS A 289 14.39 9.64 18.14
N PRO A 290 13.46 10.35 17.50
CA PRO A 290 13.63 11.77 17.15
C PRO A 290 14.03 12.69 18.30
N ARG A 291 13.65 12.37 19.55
CA ARG A 291 14.06 13.12 20.76
C ARG A 291 15.56 13.10 20.98
N GLU A 292 16.23 11.99 20.64
CA GLU A 292 17.68 11.90 20.75
C GLU A 292 18.41 12.90 19.86
N LEU A 293 17.78 13.29 18.76
CA LEU A 293 18.30 14.31 17.83
C LEU A 293 18.17 15.74 18.39
N LEU A 294 17.36 15.95 19.43
CA LEU A 294 17.27 17.22 20.14
C LEU A 294 18.28 17.31 21.29
N GLU A 295 18.55 16.20 21.96
CA GLU A 295 19.32 16.15 23.20
C GLU A 295 20.82 15.97 22.98
N LYS A 296 21.19 15.22 21.95
CA LYS A 296 22.61 14.91 21.64
C LYS A 296 23.15 15.87 20.59
N HIS A 297 23.73 16.97 21.05
CA HIS A 297 24.47 17.90 20.19
C HIS A 297 25.86 17.36 19.75
N GLN A 298 26.11 16.06 19.86
CA GLN A 298 27.39 15.41 19.51
C GLN A 298 27.49 15.08 18.01
N ILE A 299 27.01 15.94 17.17
CA ILE A 299 26.91 15.65 15.75
C ILE A 299 27.84 16.57 15.02
N ARG A 300 28.80 15.95 14.32
CA ARG A 300 29.92 16.59 13.68
C ARG A 300 29.49 17.61 12.63
N LEU A 301 28.47 17.31 11.84
CA LEU A 301 28.05 18.11 10.69
C LEU A 301 26.67 18.74 10.89
N SER A 302 25.70 17.94 11.26
CA SER A 302 24.32 18.36 11.50
C SER A 302 23.56 17.31 12.33
N PRO A 303 22.38 17.61 12.88
CA PRO A 303 21.56 16.62 13.58
C PRO A 303 21.20 15.38 12.75
N SER A 304 21.18 15.48 11.42
CA SER A 304 20.87 14.37 10.53
C SER A 304 22.11 13.66 9.96
N GLN A 305 23.33 14.09 10.32
CA GLN A 305 24.58 13.50 9.87
C GLN A 305 25.44 13.14 11.08
N ARG A 306 25.71 11.85 11.24
CA ARG A 306 26.51 11.29 12.35
C ARG A 306 27.87 10.84 11.84
N ASP A 307 28.79 10.63 12.78
CA ASP A 307 30.07 10.00 12.45
C ASP A 307 29.84 8.58 11.91
N LEU A 308 30.61 8.21 10.90
CA LEU A 308 30.53 6.90 10.29
C LEU A 308 31.11 5.84 11.24
N ASP A 309 30.40 4.75 11.39
CA ASP A 309 30.91 3.56 12.07
C ASP A 309 31.50 2.60 11.02
N MET A 310 32.81 2.52 10.99
CA MET A 310 33.51 1.67 10.03
C MET A 310 33.21 0.18 10.21
N GLU A 311 32.94 -0.29 11.43
CA GLU A 311 32.58 -1.70 11.66
C GLU A 311 31.27 -2.08 10.95
N GLN A 312 30.35 -1.14 10.81
CA GLN A 312 29.08 -1.33 10.12
C GLN A 312 29.24 -1.57 8.63
N ILE A 313 30.29 -1.00 8.00
CA ILE A 313 30.42 -1.00 6.54
C ILE A 313 31.55 -1.89 6.01
N LEU A 314 32.45 -2.42 6.85
CA LEU A 314 33.64 -3.17 6.36
C LEU A 314 33.26 -4.36 5.48
N ALA A 315 32.41 -5.25 5.94
CA ALA A 315 32.03 -6.44 5.18
C ALA A 315 31.25 -6.11 3.88
N PRO A 316 30.23 -5.23 3.87
CA PRO A 316 29.60 -4.82 2.61
C PRO A 316 30.53 -4.04 1.69
N LEU A 317 31.50 -3.28 2.20
CA LEU A 317 32.50 -2.60 1.39
C LEU A 317 33.48 -3.58 0.72
N GLU A 318 33.94 -4.62 1.44
CA GLU A 318 34.74 -5.70 0.85
C GLU A 318 33.99 -6.36 -0.33
N ARG A 319 32.73 -6.68 -0.16
CA ARG A 319 31.88 -7.19 -1.25
C ARG A 319 31.72 -6.18 -2.40
N ALA A 320 31.65 -4.89 -2.09
CA ALA A 320 31.58 -3.85 -3.13
C ALA A 320 32.90 -3.74 -3.93
N ILE A 321 34.05 -3.90 -3.29
CA ILE A 321 35.36 -3.92 -3.92
C ILE A 321 35.52 -5.13 -4.87
N GLU A 322 34.97 -6.29 -4.52
CA GLU A 322 34.93 -7.46 -5.41
C GLU A 322 34.18 -7.19 -6.72
N LEU A 323 33.11 -6.39 -6.65
CA LEU A 323 32.31 -6.01 -7.81
C LEU A 323 32.92 -4.83 -8.57
N THR A 324 33.51 -3.89 -7.84
CA THR A 324 34.01 -2.61 -8.35
C THR A 324 35.38 -2.32 -7.73
N PRO A 325 36.49 -2.91 -8.24
CA PRO A 325 37.82 -2.86 -7.62
C PRO A 325 38.37 -1.45 -7.38
N ILE A 326 37.92 -0.47 -8.18
CA ILE A 326 38.32 0.93 -8.03
C ILE A 326 38.13 1.47 -6.60
N LEU A 327 37.11 0.98 -5.87
CA LEU A 327 36.88 1.38 -4.47
C LEU A 327 38.04 1.00 -3.53
N GLY A 328 38.77 -0.07 -3.84
CA GLY A 328 39.98 -0.47 -3.10
C GLY A 328 41.23 0.24 -3.52
N GLU A 329 41.25 0.89 -4.69
CA GLU A 329 42.38 1.61 -5.23
C GLU A 329 42.41 3.11 -4.84
N LEU A 330 41.19 3.69 -4.67
CA LEU A 330 41.01 5.09 -4.29
C LEU A 330 41.19 5.30 -2.79
N GLY A 331 41.58 6.51 -2.40
CA GLY A 331 41.65 6.91 -1.00
C GLY A 331 40.27 7.12 -0.40
N TYR A 332 40.07 6.63 0.80
CA TYR A 332 38.84 6.93 1.58
C TYR A 332 38.88 8.37 2.13
N ASP A 333 37.85 9.16 1.86
CA ASP A 333 37.71 10.53 2.39
C ASP A 333 36.85 10.55 3.64
N GLU A 334 37.49 10.46 4.82
CA GLU A 334 36.82 10.50 6.12
C GLU A 334 36.06 11.82 6.35
N ARG A 335 36.50 12.93 5.76
CA ARG A 335 35.87 14.23 6.01
C ARG A 335 34.52 14.38 5.28
N ARG A 336 34.40 13.76 4.11
CA ARG A 336 33.17 13.77 3.32
C ARG A 336 32.25 12.65 3.72
N SER A 337 32.75 11.56 4.29
CA SER A 337 31.96 10.37 4.67
C SER A 337 31.26 10.58 6.00
N PHE A 338 30.02 10.12 6.08
CA PHE A 338 29.18 10.27 7.26
C PHE A 338 28.08 9.20 7.30
N ASN A 339 27.42 9.09 8.44
CA ASN A 339 26.22 8.30 8.60
C ASN A 339 25.00 9.25 8.55
N GLY A 340 24.30 9.30 7.42
CA GLY A 340 23.11 10.11 7.21
C GLY A 340 21.89 9.47 7.82
N LEU A 341 20.94 10.30 8.28
CA LEU A 341 19.66 9.82 8.78
C LEU A 341 18.56 10.02 7.74
N LEU A 342 17.77 8.97 7.53
CA LEU A 342 16.55 9.02 6.75
C LEU A 342 15.40 8.37 7.52
N GLN A 343 14.15 8.57 7.09
CA GLN A 343 13.00 7.97 7.76
C GLN A 343 12.50 6.72 7.06
N VAL A 344 12.08 5.76 7.88
CA VAL A 344 11.26 4.60 7.46
C VAL A 344 9.99 4.54 8.30
N THR A 345 8.94 3.98 7.71
CA THR A 345 7.67 3.70 8.37
C THR A 345 7.57 2.22 8.73
N SER A 346 6.62 1.88 9.59
CA SER A 346 6.39 0.50 10.02
C SER A 346 5.87 -0.44 8.91
N ASP A 347 5.45 0.09 7.77
CA ASP A 347 4.94 -0.67 6.61
C ASP A 347 5.62 -0.30 5.28
N GLY A 348 6.64 0.57 5.32
CA GLY A 348 7.41 1.00 4.17
C GLY A 348 6.75 2.09 3.31
N GLY A 349 5.49 2.43 3.53
CA GLY A 349 4.80 3.52 2.83
C GLY A 349 4.93 4.86 3.55
N PRO A 350 4.93 6.02 2.86
CA PRO A 350 4.84 7.32 3.50
C PRO A 350 3.64 7.46 4.43
N SER A 351 3.72 8.35 5.41
CA SER A 351 2.61 8.68 6.31
C SER A 351 2.06 10.05 5.94
N MET A 352 0.91 10.06 5.26
CA MET A 352 0.28 11.27 4.72
C MET A 352 -1.20 11.37 5.09
N GLY A 353 -1.76 12.56 4.98
CA GLY A 353 -3.19 12.78 5.20
C GLY A 353 -3.51 13.54 6.48
N GLU A 354 -4.81 13.70 6.73
CA GLU A 354 -5.29 14.43 7.90
C GLU A 354 -5.18 13.59 9.18
N SER A 355 -4.82 14.24 10.27
CA SER A 355 -4.76 13.67 11.62
C SER A 355 -6.04 12.90 11.97
N GLN A 356 -5.90 11.79 12.69
CA GLN A 356 -7.03 11.01 13.19
C GLN A 356 -7.78 11.72 14.34
N LYS A 357 -7.11 12.64 15.05
CA LYS A 357 -7.64 13.33 16.23
C LYS A 357 -7.91 14.82 16.02
N VAL A 358 -7.10 15.49 15.19
CA VAL A 358 -7.11 16.96 15.08
C VAL A 358 -7.41 17.39 13.65
N ARG A 359 -8.62 17.85 13.40
CA ARG A 359 -9.02 18.34 12.07
C ARG A 359 -8.20 19.55 11.65
N GLY A 360 -7.84 19.59 10.37
CA GLY A 360 -6.99 20.63 9.81
C GLY A 360 -5.48 20.44 10.04
N LEU A 361 -5.08 19.43 10.82
CA LEU A 361 -3.69 19.03 10.95
C LEU A 361 -3.41 17.90 9.94
N TRP A 362 -2.39 18.09 9.10
CA TRP A 362 -2.02 17.19 8.02
C TRP A 362 -0.59 16.71 8.17
N TYR A 363 -0.30 15.49 7.78
CA TYR A 363 1.03 14.90 7.78
C TYR A 363 1.50 14.65 6.35
N ALA A 364 2.79 14.86 6.10
CA ALA A 364 3.52 14.49 4.89
C ALA A 364 4.97 14.14 5.30
N VAL A 365 5.15 12.93 5.84
CA VAL A 365 6.41 12.46 6.43
C VAL A 365 6.86 11.13 5.84
N ALA A 366 8.13 10.79 6.01
CA ALA A 366 8.79 9.63 5.42
C ALA A 366 8.69 9.61 3.89
N ILE A 367 8.86 10.77 3.27
CA ILE A 367 8.87 10.97 1.82
C ILE A 367 10.31 11.26 1.40
N TRP A 368 10.78 10.51 0.41
CA TRP A 368 12.14 10.63 -0.09
C TRP A 368 12.22 11.60 -1.28
N VAL A 369 13.45 12.05 -1.63
CA VAL A 369 13.68 13.03 -2.72
C VAL A 369 13.01 12.62 -4.03
N LYS A 370 13.12 11.34 -4.40
CA LYS A 370 12.53 10.83 -5.64
C LYS A 370 11.01 10.96 -5.74
N ASP A 371 10.31 11.04 -4.59
CA ASP A 371 8.85 11.09 -4.54
C ASP A 371 8.30 12.47 -4.12
N ALA A 372 9.16 13.38 -3.65
CA ALA A 372 8.74 14.60 -2.99
C ALA A 372 7.82 15.51 -3.82
N PRO A 373 8.09 15.83 -5.09
CA PRO A 373 7.14 16.57 -5.94
C PRO A 373 5.82 15.83 -6.16
N GLY A 374 5.85 14.52 -6.45
CA GLY A 374 4.64 13.72 -6.64
C GLY A 374 3.77 13.67 -5.40
N MET A 375 4.36 13.45 -4.22
CA MET A 375 3.65 13.46 -2.94
C MET A 375 3.17 14.86 -2.58
N GLY A 376 3.95 15.91 -2.90
CA GLY A 376 3.52 17.31 -2.74
C GLY A 376 2.28 17.63 -3.58
N LYS A 377 2.18 17.09 -4.79
CA LYS A 377 0.97 17.18 -5.62
C LYS A 377 -0.20 16.45 -4.96
N LEU A 378 0.00 15.20 -4.56
CA LEU A 378 -1.09 14.40 -3.96
C LEU A 378 -1.67 15.07 -2.70
N ILE A 379 -0.83 15.58 -1.78
CA ILE A 379 -1.33 16.24 -0.58
C ILE A 379 -2.07 17.56 -0.90
N ALA A 380 -1.58 18.33 -1.88
CA ALA A 380 -2.23 19.56 -2.31
C ALA A 380 -3.59 19.30 -2.98
N ASP A 381 -3.69 18.29 -3.82
CA ASP A 381 -4.95 17.85 -4.42
C ASP A 381 -5.92 17.36 -3.34
N TRP A 382 -5.45 16.52 -2.40
CA TRP A 382 -6.26 15.99 -1.31
C TRP A 382 -6.82 17.08 -0.41
N MET A 383 -5.99 18.06 -0.04
CA MET A 383 -6.44 19.22 0.75
C MET A 383 -7.41 20.14 0.00
N THR A 384 -7.33 20.19 -1.33
CA THR A 384 -8.15 21.07 -2.17
C THR A 384 -9.47 20.42 -2.57
N ASP A 385 -9.43 19.19 -3.04
CA ASP A 385 -10.56 18.48 -3.67
C ASP A 385 -11.14 17.36 -2.78
N GLY A 386 -10.55 17.09 -1.60
CA GLY A 386 -10.93 15.96 -0.74
C GLY A 386 -10.48 14.59 -1.26
N ARG A 387 -9.74 14.55 -2.38
CA ARG A 387 -9.29 13.33 -3.06
C ARG A 387 -7.95 13.53 -3.78
N THR A 388 -7.34 12.44 -4.20
CA THR A 388 -6.14 12.41 -5.03
C THR A 388 -6.44 11.89 -6.43
N GLU A 389 -5.53 12.12 -7.36
CA GLU A 389 -5.65 11.63 -8.74
C GLU A 389 -5.55 10.09 -8.83
N ILE A 390 -4.71 9.50 -7.95
CA ILE A 390 -4.53 8.05 -7.82
C ILE A 390 -4.93 7.59 -6.42
N ASP A 391 -5.09 6.30 -6.20
CA ASP A 391 -5.45 5.76 -4.88
C ASP A 391 -4.37 6.06 -3.83
N HIS A 392 -4.81 6.57 -2.69
CA HIS A 392 -3.94 6.99 -1.59
C HIS A 392 -4.05 6.09 -0.34
N ALA A 393 -4.76 4.97 -0.43
CA ALA A 393 -4.99 4.11 0.73
C ALA A 393 -3.69 3.67 1.42
N LYS A 394 -2.66 3.38 0.63
CA LYS A 394 -1.35 2.92 1.12
C LYS A 394 -0.51 4.00 1.83
N ILE A 395 -0.86 5.26 1.68
CA ILE A 395 -0.15 6.39 2.30
C ILE A 395 -0.99 7.14 3.32
N ASP A 396 -2.31 6.89 3.37
CA ASP A 396 -3.22 7.53 4.32
C ASP A 396 -2.82 7.19 5.77
N TYR A 397 -2.49 8.21 6.57
CA TYR A 397 -2.18 8.03 7.99
C TYR A 397 -3.32 7.33 8.75
N ALA A 398 -4.55 7.50 8.32
CA ALA A 398 -5.71 6.85 8.91
C ALA A 398 -5.74 5.31 8.72
N ARG A 399 -4.81 4.71 7.96
CA ARG A 399 -4.70 3.25 7.78
C ARG A 399 -4.22 2.49 9.02
N PHE A 400 -3.63 3.20 9.99
CA PHE A 400 -3.02 2.57 11.17
C PHE A 400 -4.02 2.33 12.29
N TYR A 401 -3.99 1.13 12.83
CA TYR A 401 -4.68 0.77 14.07
C TYR A 401 -3.95 1.34 15.30
N PRO A 402 -4.64 1.52 16.44
CA PRO A 402 -4.02 2.05 17.66
C PRO A 402 -2.77 1.28 18.12
N HIS A 403 -2.77 -0.06 18.05
CA HIS A 403 -1.61 -0.87 18.45
C HIS A 403 -0.38 -0.67 17.54
N GLN A 404 -0.59 -0.25 16.29
CA GLN A 404 0.49 0.05 15.34
C GLN A 404 1.17 1.40 15.64
N LEU A 405 0.59 2.19 16.52
CA LEU A 405 1.12 3.46 17.00
C LEU A 405 1.80 3.32 18.39
N GLU A 406 1.94 2.11 18.91
CA GLU A 406 2.67 1.84 20.15
C GLU A 406 4.18 1.74 19.88
N GLU A 407 5.01 2.30 20.77
CA GLU A 407 6.47 2.40 20.61
C GLU A 407 7.14 1.06 20.23
N ALA A 408 6.83 -0.01 20.97
CA ALA A 408 7.43 -1.32 20.72
C ALA A 408 7.06 -1.88 19.32
N PHE A 409 5.83 -1.61 18.85
CA PHE A 409 5.41 -2.00 17.50
C PHE A 409 6.14 -1.17 16.46
N ILE A 410 6.19 0.14 16.64
CA ILE A 410 6.88 1.08 15.72
C ILE A 410 8.34 0.68 15.58
N GLU A 411 9.06 0.49 16.69
CA GLU A 411 10.48 0.11 16.66
C GLU A 411 10.70 -1.21 15.92
N GLY A 412 9.98 -2.27 16.30
CA GLY A 412 10.14 -3.59 15.69
C GLY A 412 9.84 -3.59 14.20
N ARG A 413 8.72 -2.96 13.79
CA ARG A 413 8.30 -2.90 12.39
C ARG A 413 9.14 -1.96 11.54
N CYS A 414 9.56 -0.80 12.05
CA CYS A 414 10.46 0.08 11.32
C CYS A 414 11.82 -0.58 11.08
N ARG A 415 12.33 -1.37 12.04
CA ARG A 415 13.56 -2.14 11.87
C ARG A 415 13.41 -3.18 10.76
N GLU A 416 12.34 -3.95 10.78
CA GLU A 416 12.06 -4.94 9.74
C GLU A 416 11.78 -4.30 8.38
N ALA A 417 11.04 -3.18 8.34
CA ALA A 417 10.80 -2.43 7.11
C ALA A 417 12.12 -1.89 6.52
N ALA A 418 13.02 -1.39 7.36
CA ALA A 418 14.35 -0.95 6.93
C ALA A 418 15.16 -2.08 6.30
N GLN A 419 15.15 -3.28 6.90
CA GLN A 419 15.78 -4.47 6.32
C GLN A 419 15.20 -4.84 4.95
N LYS A 420 13.89 -4.61 4.74
CA LYS A 420 13.17 -4.96 3.50
C LYS A 420 13.24 -3.91 2.40
N VAL A 421 13.71 -2.70 2.67
CA VAL A 421 13.79 -1.62 1.67
C VAL A 421 14.62 -2.04 0.46
N TYR A 422 15.72 -2.73 0.68
CA TYR A 422 16.62 -3.25 -0.36
C TYR A 422 16.78 -4.76 -0.32
N ASN A 423 16.07 -5.46 0.58
CA ASN A 423 16.15 -6.91 0.65
C ASN A 423 15.67 -7.54 -0.67
N PRO A 424 16.51 -8.38 -1.31
CA PRO A 424 16.26 -8.95 -2.62
C PRO A 424 15.00 -9.80 -2.72
N ALA A 425 14.68 -10.45 -1.65
CA ALA A 425 13.73 -11.56 -1.67
C ALA A 425 12.32 -11.19 -1.20
N VAL A 426 11.94 -9.90 -1.27
CA VAL A 426 10.58 -9.51 -0.86
C VAL A 426 9.56 -10.03 -1.86
N HIS A 427 9.02 -11.20 -1.55
CA HIS A 427 7.91 -11.76 -2.29
C HIS A 427 6.62 -10.93 -2.02
N PRO A 428 5.68 -10.76 -2.98
CA PRO A 428 4.43 -10.01 -2.76
C PRO A 428 3.60 -10.53 -1.58
N ARG A 429 3.81 -11.78 -1.20
CA ARG A 429 3.13 -12.46 -0.09
C ARG A 429 4.02 -12.65 1.13
N GLU A 430 5.17 -11.99 1.20
CA GLU A 430 6.11 -12.09 2.32
C GLU A 430 5.48 -11.57 3.61
N PRO A 431 5.29 -12.41 4.64
CA PRO A 431 4.75 -11.93 5.90
C PRO A 431 5.79 -11.14 6.69
N TYR A 432 5.32 -10.24 7.54
CA TYR A 432 6.15 -9.63 8.57
C TYR A 432 6.45 -10.63 9.69
N ALA A 433 7.69 -10.61 10.18
CA ALA A 433 8.14 -11.44 11.30
C ALA A 433 7.88 -10.77 12.67
N THR A 434 7.89 -9.43 12.71
CA THR A 434 7.63 -8.63 13.90
C THR A 434 6.16 -8.23 14.03
N GLY A 435 5.76 -7.68 15.18
CA GLY A 435 4.38 -7.26 15.43
C GLY A 435 3.36 -8.39 15.35
N ARG A 436 3.81 -9.62 15.66
CA ARG A 436 3.01 -10.84 15.59
C ARG A 436 2.25 -11.11 16.90
N ASN A 437 1.15 -11.84 16.81
CA ASN A 437 0.32 -12.26 17.93
C ASN A 437 -0.32 -11.10 18.73
N VAL A 438 -0.50 -9.94 18.12
CA VAL A 438 -1.14 -8.77 18.77
C VAL A 438 -2.63 -9.04 18.96
N ARG A 439 -3.31 -9.52 17.91
CA ARG A 439 -4.72 -9.89 17.95
C ARG A 439 -4.89 -11.35 17.55
N ARG A 440 -5.65 -12.09 18.34
CA ARG A 440 -5.91 -13.51 18.12
C ARG A 440 -7.39 -13.80 18.31
N SER A 441 -7.93 -14.73 17.51
CA SER A 441 -9.27 -15.25 17.75
C SER A 441 -9.33 -16.06 19.06
N PRO A 442 -10.49 -16.24 19.70
CA PRO A 442 -10.60 -17.05 20.93
C PRO A 442 -10.30 -18.53 20.68
N PHE A 443 -10.33 -18.97 19.42
CA PHE A 443 -9.99 -20.35 19.02
C PHE A 443 -8.63 -20.46 18.33
N HIS A 444 -7.78 -19.43 18.40
CA HIS A 444 -6.44 -19.44 17.81
C HIS A 444 -5.59 -20.64 18.23
N GLN A 445 -5.71 -21.09 19.49
CA GLN A 445 -5.00 -22.28 19.94
C GLN A 445 -5.45 -23.56 19.20
N ARG A 446 -6.76 -23.69 18.88
CA ARG A 446 -7.29 -24.76 18.05
C ARG A 446 -6.72 -24.74 16.64
N GLU A 447 -6.58 -23.55 16.07
CA GLU A 447 -5.99 -23.37 14.75
C GLU A 447 -4.49 -23.75 14.75
N ARG A 448 -3.76 -23.43 15.82
CA ARG A 448 -2.36 -23.87 15.98
C ARG A 448 -2.23 -25.40 16.09
N GLU A 449 -3.11 -26.05 16.85
CA GLU A 449 -3.17 -27.51 16.97
C GLU A 449 -3.46 -28.20 15.64
N LEU A 450 -4.18 -27.53 14.73
CA LEU A 450 -4.39 -28.00 13.35
C LEU A 450 -3.20 -27.71 12.42
N GLY A 451 -2.13 -27.11 12.92
CA GLY A 451 -0.97 -26.73 12.11
C GLY A 451 -1.29 -25.57 11.16
N GLY A 452 -2.02 -24.58 11.66
CA GLY A 452 -2.34 -23.36 10.88
C GLY A 452 -1.08 -22.61 10.46
N TYR A 453 -1.02 -22.22 9.18
CA TYR A 453 0.01 -21.33 8.68
C TYR A 453 -0.50 -19.89 8.77
N PHE A 454 0.11 -19.07 9.63
CA PHE A 454 -0.41 -17.75 9.98
C PHE A 454 0.33 -16.62 9.27
N MET A 455 -0.45 -15.68 8.73
CA MET A 455 -0.02 -14.36 8.28
C MET A 455 -0.81 -13.28 9.01
N GLU A 456 -0.11 -12.22 9.39
CA GLU A 456 -0.72 -11.07 10.10
C GLU A 456 -1.37 -10.10 9.12
N LEU A 457 -2.54 -9.58 9.48
CA LEU A 457 -3.16 -8.41 8.87
C LEU A 457 -3.92 -7.60 9.92
N GLY A 458 -3.61 -6.30 10.04
CA GLY A 458 -4.25 -5.42 11.03
C GLY A 458 -4.07 -5.90 12.48
N GLY A 459 -2.96 -6.59 12.76
CA GLY A 459 -2.64 -7.21 14.04
C GLY A 459 -3.21 -8.61 14.23
N TRP A 460 -4.15 -9.04 13.39
CA TRP A 460 -4.79 -10.35 13.47
C TRP A 460 -3.94 -11.47 12.87
N GLU A 461 -3.76 -12.56 13.62
CA GLU A 461 -3.20 -13.80 13.10
C GLU A 461 -4.27 -14.55 12.29
N ARG A 462 -4.01 -14.78 11.00
CA ARG A 462 -4.94 -15.46 10.10
C ARG A 462 -4.30 -16.71 9.51
N ALA A 463 -4.93 -17.86 9.70
CA ALA A 463 -4.46 -19.11 9.10
C ALA A 463 -4.80 -19.14 7.60
N HIS A 464 -3.79 -19.29 6.75
CA HIS A 464 -3.94 -19.40 5.30
C HIS A 464 -4.27 -20.82 4.81
N GLY A 465 -4.02 -21.81 5.63
CA GLY A 465 -4.31 -23.23 5.44
C GLY A 465 -3.89 -24.02 6.67
N TYR A 466 -4.24 -25.29 6.73
CA TYR A 466 -4.01 -26.15 7.90
C TYR A 466 -3.33 -27.46 7.51
N ALA A 467 -2.17 -27.76 8.10
CA ALA A 467 -1.41 -28.98 7.86
C ALA A 467 -2.22 -30.26 8.17
N ALA A 468 -3.13 -30.20 9.14
CA ALA A 468 -4.03 -31.34 9.45
C ALA A 468 -4.89 -31.77 8.25
N ASN A 469 -5.04 -30.95 7.23
CA ASN A 469 -5.80 -31.23 6.02
C ASN A 469 -4.94 -31.80 4.88
N GLU A 470 -3.64 -32.08 5.08
CA GLU A 470 -2.76 -32.65 4.04
C GLU A 470 -3.29 -33.98 3.48
N HIS A 471 -4.02 -34.75 4.29
CA HIS A 471 -4.67 -35.98 3.84
C HIS A 471 -5.64 -35.77 2.66
N LEU A 472 -6.19 -34.55 2.49
CA LEU A 472 -7.06 -34.19 1.36
C LEU A 472 -6.32 -34.25 0.02
N LEU A 473 -4.99 -34.12 0.02
CA LEU A 473 -4.18 -34.24 -1.20
C LEU A 473 -4.24 -35.65 -1.80
N ALA A 474 -4.53 -36.68 -1.00
CA ALA A 474 -4.78 -38.03 -1.52
C ALA A 474 -6.01 -38.10 -2.45
N LYS A 475 -7.01 -37.25 -2.19
CA LYS A 475 -8.25 -37.18 -3.00
C LYS A 475 -8.17 -36.16 -4.13
N TYR A 476 -7.58 -34.98 -3.85
CA TYR A 476 -7.66 -33.84 -4.75
C TYR A 476 -6.33 -33.50 -5.43
N GLY A 477 -5.24 -34.16 -5.07
CA GLY A 477 -3.89 -33.80 -5.50
C GLY A 477 -3.71 -33.80 -7.03
N ASP A 478 -4.37 -34.71 -7.76
CA ASP A 478 -4.31 -34.75 -9.23
C ASP A 478 -4.98 -33.54 -9.93
N ARG A 479 -5.85 -32.82 -9.21
CA ARG A 479 -6.54 -31.62 -9.69
C ARG A 479 -5.80 -30.32 -9.34
N ILE A 480 -4.77 -30.40 -8.51
CA ILE A 480 -4.05 -29.25 -7.99
C ILE A 480 -2.61 -29.29 -8.51
N PRO A 481 -2.18 -28.29 -9.30
CA PRO A 481 -0.84 -28.29 -9.86
C PRO A 481 0.23 -28.23 -8.78
N VAL A 482 1.37 -28.85 -9.09
CA VAL A 482 2.60 -28.64 -8.35
C VAL A 482 3.29 -27.44 -8.96
N ARG A 483 3.76 -26.51 -8.13
CA ARG A 483 4.53 -25.34 -8.55
C ARG A 483 6.00 -25.68 -8.44
N GLU A 484 6.64 -25.88 -9.58
CA GLU A 484 8.06 -26.31 -9.64
C GLU A 484 9.01 -25.11 -9.44
N ASN A 485 8.61 -23.92 -9.91
CA ASN A 485 9.39 -22.72 -9.69
C ASN A 485 9.31 -22.28 -8.22
N GLU A 486 10.46 -22.03 -7.58
CA GLU A 486 10.54 -21.66 -6.17
C GLU A 486 9.79 -20.36 -5.85
N TRP A 487 9.93 -19.34 -6.69
CA TRP A 487 9.22 -18.08 -6.50
C TRP A 487 7.70 -18.25 -6.54
N ASP A 488 7.20 -18.97 -7.54
CA ASP A 488 5.77 -19.22 -7.70
C ASP A 488 5.21 -20.10 -6.55
N ASN A 489 6.06 -20.93 -5.94
CA ASN A 489 5.71 -21.79 -4.81
C ASN A 489 5.90 -21.13 -3.43
N ARG A 490 6.66 -20.03 -3.34
CA ARG A 490 6.92 -19.33 -2.08
C ARG A 490 5.61 -18.78 -1.50
N HIS A 491 5.37 -19.03 -0.23
CA HIS A 491 4.12 -18.67 0.48
C HIS A 491 2.84 -19.21 -0.20
N PHE A 492 2.97 -20.32 -0.90
CA PHE A 492 1.85 -21.08 -1.43
C PHE A 492 1.76 -22.45 -0.74
N TRP A 493 0.56 -22.80 -0.33
CA TRP A 493 0.29 -24.12 0.28
C TRP A 493 -0.74 -24.86 -0.56
N ARG A 494 -0.31 -25.96 -1.12
CA ARG A 494 -1.13 -26.82 -1.95
C ARG A 494 -2.38 -27.32 -1.22
N VAL A 495 -2.27 -27.50 0.10
CA VAL A 495 -3.37 -27.91 0.98
C VAL A 495 -4.53 -26.91 0.96
N SER A 496 -4.29 -25.60 0.83
CA SER A 496 -5.37 -24.58 0.76
C SER A 496 -6.30 -24.82 -0.43
N ASN A 497 -5.75 -25.23 -1.59
CA ASN A 497 -6.58 -25.60 -2.75
C ASN A 497 -7.37 -26.88 -2.51
N ALA A 498 -6.83 -27.86 -1.78
CA ALA A 498 -7.55 -29.08 -1.40
C ALA A 498 -8.67 -28.76 -0.40
N GLU A 499 -8.45 -27.86 0.54
CA GLU A 499 -9.47 -27.34 1.46
C GLU A 499 -10.64 -26.70 0.71
N GLN A 500 -10.36 -25.88 -0.32
CA GLN A 500 -11.39 -25.30 -1.17
C GLN A 500 -12.25 -26.35 -1.86
N LEU A 501 -11.62 -27.37 -2.45
CA LEU A 501 -12.33 -28.46 -3.13
C LEU A 501 -13.18 -29.26 -2.15
N ALA A 502 -12.64 -29.58 -0.97
CA ALA A 502 -13.36 -30.29 0.07
C ALA A 502 -14.56 -29.49 0.61
N MET A 503 -14.40 -28.17 0.83
CA MET A 503 -15.49 -27.29 1.21
C MET A 503 -16.60 -27.29 0.16
N SER A 504 -16.24 -27.32 -1.13
CA SER A 504 -17.20 -27.33 -2.24
C SER A 504 -17.98 -28.63 -2.37
N GLU A 505 -17.51 -29.72 -1.78
CA GLU A 505 -18.16 -31.03 -1.79
C GLU A 505 -18.92 -31.32 -0.47
N ASP A 506 -18.52 -30.68 0.64
CA ASP A 506 -19.15 -30.92 1.95
C ASP A 506 -19.39 -29.60 2.71
N CYS A 507 -18.54 -29.26 3.67
CA CYS A 507 -18.67 -28.06 4.51
C CYS A 507 -17.31 -27.63 5.08
N GLY A 508 -17.03 -26.34 4.97
CA GLY A 508 -15.87 -25.69 5.56
C GLY A 508 -16.23 -24.62 6.59
N VAL A 509 -15.35 -24.46 7.57
CA VAL A 509 -15.40 -23.41 8.60
C VAL A 509 -14.21 -22.50 8.44
N VAL A 510 -14.42 -21.20 8.29
CA VAL A 510 -13.38 -20.20 8.01
C VAL A 510 -13.33 -19.17 9.13
N ASN A 511 -12.14 -18.89 9.65
CA ASN A 511 -11.93 -17.80 10.61
C ASN A 511 -11.95 -16.45 9.90
N LEU A 512 -12.95 -15.61 10.21
CA LEU A 512 -13.13 -14.24 9.70
C LEU A 512 -13.04 -13.18 10.80
N SER A 513 -12.48 -13.53 11.95
CA SER A 513 -12.38 -12.62 13.12
C SER A 513 -11.56 -11.36 12.86
N HIS A 514 -10.84 -11.30 11.74
CA HIS A 514 -10.08 -10.15 11.30
C HIS A 514 -10.93 -9.01 10.69
N PHE A 515 -12.21 -9.21 10.47
CA PHE A 515 -13.07 -8.14 9.97
C PHE A 515 -13.04 -6.92 10.88
N ALA A 516 -13.02 -5.73 10.28
CA ALA A 516 -13.31 -4.51 10.99
C ALA A 516 -14.83 -4.40 11.19
N ILE A 517 -15.23 -4.24 12.44
CA ILE A 517 -16.64 -4.17 12.81
C ILE A 517 -16.89 -2.86 13.55
N ILE A 518 -17.72 -2.01 12.94
CA ILE A 518 -17.98 -0.66 13.41
C ILE A 518 -19.48 -0.50 13.69
N ASP A 519 -19.85 -0.19 14.93
CA ASP A 519 -21.21 0.16 15.32
C ASP A 519 -21.45 1.67 15.16
N VAL A 520 -22.56 2.02 14.54
CA VAL A 520 -23.05 3.39 14.37
C VAL A 520 -24.42 3.52 15.04
N GLU A 521 -24.48 4.33 16.09
CA GLU A 521 -25.64 4.53 16.96
C GLU A 521 -25.98 6.03 17.07
N GLY A 522 -27.13 6.34 17.65
CA GLY A 522 -27.57 7.72 17.89
C GLY A 522 -28.67 8.18 16.93
N PRO A 523 -29.24 9.38 17.18
CA PRO A 523 -30.39 9.89 16.43
C PRO A 523 -30.16 9.96 14.91
N ASP A 524 -28.96 10.33 14.49
CA ASP A 524 -28.62 10.56 13.07
C ASP A 524 -27.88 9.41 12.39
N HIS A 525 -27.83 8.21 13.01
CA HIS A 525 -27.07 7.07 12.44
C HIS A 525 -27.55 6.70 11.01
N LEU A 526 -28.85 6.78 10.74
CA LEU A 526 -29.37 6.55 9.39
C LEU A 526 -29.03 7.69 8.44
N ALA A 527 -29.07 8.94 8.90
CA ALA A 527 -28.74 10.09 8.07
C ALA A 527 -27.27 10.04 7.63
N LEU A 528 -26.37 9.69 8.54
CA LEU A 528 -24.96 9.46 8.21
C LEU A 528 -24.79 8.37 7.15
N LEU A 529 -25.41 7.20 7.37
CA LEU A 529 -25.23 6.07 6.45
C LEU A 529 -25.95 6.27 5.11
N GLU A 530 -27.08 6.99 5.08
CA GLU A 530 -27.70 7.41 3.81
C GLU A 530 -26.80 8.38 3.03
N TRP A 531 -26.01 9.21 3.72
CA TRP A 531 -25.08 10.12 3.06
C TRP A 531 -23.83 9.41 2.51
N VAL A 532 -23.26 8.44 3.24
CA VAL A 532 -21.99 7.80 2.81
C VAL A 532 -22.22 6.59 1.89
N CYS A 533 -23.33 5.86 2.02
CA CYS A 533 -23.61 4.65 1.26
C CYS A 533 -24.34 4.93 -0.06
N VAL A 534 -23.95 4.25 -1.13
CA VAL A 534 -24.69 4.26 -2.41
C VAL A 534 -26.03 3.54 -2.29
N ALA A 535 -26.09 2.46 -1.50
CA ALA A 535 -27.32 1.73 -1.24
C ALA A 535 -28.25 2.50 -0.29
N ARG A 536 -29.54 2.23 -0.39
CA ARG A 536 -30.52 2.67 0.61
C ARG A 536 -30.38 1.82 1.87
N ILE A 537 -30.13 2.45 3.00
CA ILE A 537 -29.96 1.80 4.31
C ILE A 537 -31.26 1.92 5.15
N GLY A 538 -31.89 3.09 5.10
CA GLY A 538 -33.12 3.38 5.84
C GLY A 538 -34.34 2.61 5.36
N GLY A 539 -35.40 2.68 6.18
CA GLY A 539 -36.69 2.02 5.97
C GLY A 539 -36.84 0.70 6.76
N ASP A 540 -38.03 0.47 7.32
CA ASP A 540 -38.30 -0.68 8.20
C ASP A 540 -38.09 -2.02 7.49
N ALA A 541 -38.35 -2.08 6.18
CA ALA A 541 -38.15 -3.29 5.37
C ALA A 541 -36.70 -3.76 5.30
N ASN A 542 -35.73 -2.92 5.69
CA ASN A 542 -34.30 -3.25 5.74
C ASN A 542 -33.85 -3.75 7.11
N ILE A 543 -34.66 -3.60 8.16
CA ILE A 543 -34.33 -4.13 9.50
C ILE A 543 -34.16 -5.65 9.42
N GLY A 544 -33.06 -6.16 9.98
CA GLY A 544 -32.72 -7.58 9.93
C GLY A 544 -32.08 -8.02 8.60
N LYS A 545 -31.56 -7.08 7.81
CA LYS A 545 -30.82 -7.37 6.56
C LYS A 545 -29.38 -6.87 6.60
N GLY A 546 -28.48 -7.62 5.96
CA GLY A 546 -27.17 -7.17 5.55
C GLY A 546 -27.25 -6.55 4.15
N ILE A 547 -26.78 -5.33 4.02
CA ILE A 547 -26.87 -4.54 2.79
C ILE A 547 -25.45 -4.29 2.28
N TYR A 548 -25.07 -5.00 1.21
CA TYR A 548 -23.81 -4.75 0.52
C TYR A 548 -23.84 -3.38 -0.17
N THR A 549 -22.83 -2.55 0.05
CA THR A 549 -22.78 -1.18 -0.42
C THR A 549 -21.36 -0.67 -0.58
N HIS A 550 -21.25 0.52 -1.15
CA HIS A 550 -19.97 1.21 -1.36
C HIS A 550 -20.04 2.64 -0.83
N PHE A 551 -18.90 3.17 -0.40
CA PHE A 551 -18.70 4.61 -0.27
C PHE A 551 -18.07 5.14 -1.55
N LEU A 552 -18.44 6.34 -1.96
CA LEU A 552 -17.80 7.06 -3.06
C LEU A 552 -17.10 8.31 -2.54
N ASP A 553 -16.10 8.76 -3.28
CA ASP A 553 -15.58 10.12 -3.12
C ASP A 553 -16.47 11.14 -3.85
N GLU A 554 -16.18 12.41 -3.74
CA GLU A 554 -16.92 13.50 -4.37
C GLU A 554 -16.94 13.42 -5.89
N ALA A 555 -15.94 12.79 -6.49
CA ALA A 555 -15.88 12.51 -7.92
C ALA A 555 -16.65 11.25 -8.35
N GLY A 556 -17.26 10.53 -7.41
CA GLY A 556 -18.03 9.32 -7.68
C GLY A 556 -17.19 8.06 -7.89
N MET A 557 -15.91 8.08 -7.45
CA MET A 557 -15.01 6.94 -7.50
C MET A 557 -15.16 6.07 -6.26
N VAL A 558 -14.80 4.78 -6.38
CA VAL A 558 -15.00 3.81 -5.30
C VAL A 558 -14.00 4.03 -4.18
N ARG A 559 -14.49 4.40 -3.00
CA ARG A 559 -13.69 4.62 -1.79
C ARG A 559 -13.68 3.41 -0.85
N ALA A 560 -14.82 2.77 -0.64
CA ALA A 560 -14.98 1.63 0.25
C ALA A 560 -15.97 0.61 -0.30
N ASP A 561 -15.78 -0.64 0.12
CA ASP A 561 -16.56 -1.82 -0.22
C ASP A 561 -16.90 -2.60 1.05
N LEU A 562 -18.13 -2.57 1.50
CA LEU A 562 -18.52 -3.05 2.82
C LEU A 562 -19.99 -3.53 2.90
N THR A 563 -20.33 -4.16 4.01
CA THR A 563 -21.71 -4.55 4.31
C THR A 563 -22.23 -3.82 5.54
N VAL A 564 -23.44 -3.28 5.46
CA VAL A 564 -24.14 -2.66 6.56
C VAL A 564 -25.23 -3.61 7.08
N PHE A 565 -25.14 -4.03 8.34
CA PHE A 565 -26.20 -4.73 9.06
C PHE A 565 -27.17 -3.69 9.60
N ARG A 566 -28.39 -3.68 9.07
CA ARG A 566 -29.45 -2.80 9.57
C ARG A 566 -30.17 -3.49 10.73
N LEU A 567 -29.72 -3.22 11.95
CA LEU A 567 -30.34 -3.70 13.18
C LEU A 567 -31.48 -2.77 13.61
N ALA A 568 -32.26 -3.15 14.62
CA ALA A 568 -33.43 -2.37 15.07
C ALA A 568 -33.03 -1.02 15.70
N ASP A 569 -31.94 -1.00 16.45
CA ASP A 569 -31.46 0.12 17.28
C ASP A 569 -30.20 0.80 16.74
N ARG A 570 -29.50 0.16 15.81
CA ARG A 570 -28.21 0.64 15.27
C ARG A 570 -27.95 0.09 13.88
N CYS A 571 -26.90 0.60 13.26
CA CYS A 571 -26.29 -0.05 12.11
C CYS A 571 -24.89 -0.57 12.47
N ARG A 572 -24.54 -1.76 12.01
CA ARG A 572 -23.22 -2.35 12.14
C ARG A 572 -22.58 -2.47 10.76
N ILE A 573 -21.42 -1.92 10.61
CA ILE A 573 -20.59 -2.04 9.39
C ILE A 573 -19.67 -3.24 9.58
N VAL A 574 -19.57 -4.08 8.56
CA VAL A 574 -18.60 -5.17 8.44
C VAL A 574 -17.73 -4.85 7.24
N ASP A 575 -16.44 -4.70 7.47
CA ASP A 575 -15.47 -4.18 6.53
C ASP A 575 -14.19 -5.04 6.55
N GLY A 576 -13.30 -4.85 5.56
CA GLY A 576 -11.98 -5.48 5.52
C GLY A 576 -11.04 -4.98 6.62
N ALA A 577 -10.18 -5.85 7.14
CA ALA A 577 -9.25 -5.49 8.19
C ALA A 577 -8.26 -4.39 7.79
N ASP A 578 -7.90 -4.32 6.52
CA ASP A 578 -6.95 -3.32 5.97
C ASP A 578 -7.61 -1.97 5.65
N ALA A 579 -8.95 -1.94 5.48
CA ALA A 579 -9.73 -0.73 5.22
C ALA A 579 -10.32 -0.12 6.49
N GLY A 580 -10.61 -0.94 7.50
CA GLY A 580 -11.37 -0.59 8.69
C GLY A 580 -10.95 0.69 9.41
N PRO A 581 -9.67 0.93 9.77
CA PRO A 581 -9.27 2.16 10.44
C PRO A 581 -9.54 3.41 9.59
N ARG A 582 -9.24 3.34 8.30
CA ARG A 582 -9.45 4.45 7.36
C ARG A 582 -10.92 4.80 7.24
N ASP A 583 -11.80 3.81 7.14
CA ASP A 583 -13.22 4.01 7.00
C ASP A 583 -13.89 4.40 8.32
N TYR A 584 -13.39 3.90 9.45
CA TYR A 584 -13.78 4.40 10.79
C TYR A 584 -13.51 5.91 10.95
N HIS A 585 -12.31 6.36 10.60
CA HIS A 585 -11.95 7.79 10.68
C HIS A 585 -12.69 8.63 9.65
N TYR A 586 -12.97 8.09 8.46
CA TYR A 586 -13.80 8.75 7.45
C TYR A 586 -15.21 9.01 7.96
N LEU A 587 -15.86 8.00 8.55
CA LEU A 587 -17.20 8.13 9.13
C LEU A 587 -17.24 9.22 10.22
N LYS A 588 -16.27 9.21 11.12
CA LYS A 588 -16.14 10.24 12.18
C LYS A 588 -15.98 11.64 11.59
N ARG A 589 -15.18 11.78 10.54
CA ARG A 589 -14.94 13.04 9.83
C ARG A 589 -16.21 13.55 9.16
N VAL A 590 -16.92 12.68 8.45
CA VAL A 590 -18.21 13.03 7.81
C VAL A 590 -19.24 13.44 8.85
N ALA A 591 -19.39 12.67 9.93
CA ALA A 591 -20.31 12.99 11.01
C ALA A 591 -20.04 14.37 11.61
N ALA A 592 -18.76 14.66 11.93
CA ALA A 592 -18.36 15.94 12.47
C ALA A 592 -18.57 17.11 11.49
N ASN A 593 -18.30 16.89 10.19
CA ASN A 593 -18.44 17.93 9.16
C ASN A 593 -19.91 18.25 8.86
N LYS A 594 -20.79 17.26 8.94
CA LYS A 594 -22.24 17.40 8.69
C LYS A 594 -23.02 17.76 9.95
N GLY A 595 -22.40 17.65 11.14
CA GLY A 595 -23.05 17.91 12.42
C GLY A 595 -24.02 16.81 12.83
N PHE A 596 -23.81 15.56 12.42
CA PHE A 596 -24.66 14.42 12.79
C PHE A 596 -24.40 14.00 14.25
N ASP A 597 -25.48 13.83 15.00
CA ASP A 597 -25.46 13.32 16.38
C ASP A 597 -25.41 11.78 16.37
N VAL A 598 -24.19 11.25 16.36
CA VAL A 598 -23.92 9.81 16.28
C VAL A 598 -22.76 9.41 17.19
N THR A 599 -22.82 8.18 17.67
CA THR A 599 -21.71 7.47 18.31
C THR A 599 -21.19 6.41 17.35
N ILE A 600 -19.90 6.46 17.01
CA ILE A 600 -19.23 5.51 16.12
C ILE A 600 -18.19 4.77 16.94
N THR A 601 -18.34 3.45 17.08
CA THR A 601 -17.49 2.60 17.93
C THR A 601 -16.89 1.46 17.12
N ASP A 602 -15.57 1.32 17.13
CA ASP A 602 -14.90 0.10 16.68
C ASP A 602 -15.11 -1.01 17.73
N VAL A 603 -15.77 -2.07 17.33
CA VAL A 603 -16.06 -3.25 18.17
C VAL A 603 -15.36 -4.52 17.66
N SER A 604 -14.40 -4.39 16.77
CA SER A 604 -13.69 -5.51 16.11
C SER A 604 -13.06 -6.49 17.10
N GLU A 605 -12.60 -6.02 18.26
CA GLU A 605 -12.02 -6.90 19.30
C GLU A 605 -13.07 -7.57 20.20
N LYS A 606 -14.31 -7.12 20.15
CA LYS A 606 -15.43 -7.65 20.96
C LYS A 606 -16.27 -8.67 20.21
N ILE A 607 -16.21 -8.67 18.89
CA ILE A 607 -17.00 -9.54 18.03
C ILE A 607 -16.05 -10.40 17.20
N VAL A 608 -16.32 -11.70 17.20
CA VAL A 608 -15.62 -12.62 16.31
C VAL A 608 -16.59 -13.15 15.27
N THR A 609 -16.05 -13.47 14.09
CA THR A 609 -16.82 -13.97 12.97
C THR A 609 -16.26 -15.29 12.48
N VAL A 610 -17.16 -16.23 12.24
CA VAL A 610 -16.85 -17.54 11.66
C VAL A 610 -17.74 -17.75 10.44
N GLY A 611 -17.15 -18.02 9.29
CA GLY A 611 -17.89 -18.41 8.09
C GLY A 611 -18.11 -19.93 8.05
N VAL A 612 -19.30 -20.35 7.63
CA VAL A 612 -19.68 -21.77 7.45
C VAL A 612 -20.31 -21.93 6.09
N TRP A 613 -19.63 -22.62 5.16
CA TRP A 613 -20.07 -22.75 3.77
C TRP A 613 -19.85 -24.16 3.22
N GLY A 614 -20.68 -24.51 2.25
CA GLY A 614 -20.63 -25.75 1.50
C GLY A 614 -22.04 -26.33 1.25
N PRO A 615 -22.18 -27.32 0.36
CA PRO A 615 -23.48 -27.92 0.07
C PRO A 615 -24.17 -28.54 1.30
N ASN A 616 -23.38 -29.01 2.28
CA ASN A 616 -23.88 -29.58 3.52
C ASN A 616 -23.84 -28.59 4.72
N ALA A 617 -23.53 -27.31 4.50
CA ALA A 617 -23.44 -26.33 5.60
C ALA A 617 -24.74 -26.22 6.40
N ARG A 618 -25.90 -26.18 5.73
CA ARG A 618 -27.20 -26.14 6.41
C ARG A 618 -27.44 -27.36 7.26
N SER A 619 -27.34 -28.56 6.69
CA SER A 619 -27.61 -29.82 7.42
C SER A 619 -26.70 -30.01 8.62
N LYS A 620 -25.40 -29.64 8.48
CA LYS A 620 -24.44 -29.69 9.59
C LYS A 620 -24.77 -28.65 10.66
N LEU A 621 -25.06 -27.41 10.26
CA LEU A 621 -25.43 -26.36 11.21
C LEU A 621 -26.73 -26.71 11.98
N GLN A 622 -27.70 -27.36 11.32
CA GLN A 622 -28.92 -27.83 11.94
C GLN A 622 -28.70 -28.85 13.07
N THR A 623 -27.57 -29.57 13.09
CA THR A 623 -27.26 -30.52 14.15
C THR A 623 -26.79 -29.87 15.44
N VAL A 624 -26.37 -28.59 15.40
CA VAL A 624 -25.77 -27.89 16.56
C VAL A 624 -26.52 -26.63 16.97
N VAL A 625 -27.49 -26.19 16.16
CA VAL A 625 -28.42 -25.08 16.54
C VAL A 625 -29.59 -25.59 17.34
N LYS A 626 -30.16 -24.74 18.22
CA LYS A 626 -31.34 -25.03 19.02
C LYS A 626 -32.60 -25.15 18.17
N ASP A 627 -32.78 -24.33 17.14
CA ASP A 627 -33.92 -24.31 16.22
C ASP A 627 -33.44 -24.67 14.81
N ALA A 628 -33.47 -25.96 14.48
CA ALA A 628 -33.05 -26.47 13.19
C ALA A 628 -33.95 -26.00 12.03
N ASP A 629 -35.29 -25.89 12.24
CA ASP A 629 -36.24 -25.45 11.22
C ASP A 629 -36.05 -23.97 10.88
N GLY A 630 -35.57 -23.17 11.83
CA GLY A 630 -35.26 -21.78 11.65
C GLY A 630 -34.22 -21.52 10.53
N LEU A 631 -33.42 -22.54 10.16
CA LEU A 631 -32.40 -22.44 9.09
C LEU A 631 -32.94 -22.84 7.71
N SER A 632 -34.22 -23.23 7.59
CA SER A 632 -34.80 -23.57 6.28
C SER A 632 -34.79 -22.38 5.31
N PRO A 633 -34.73 -22.59 3.98
CA PRO A 633 -34.74 -21.50 3.01
C PRO A 633 -35.90 -20.53 3.16
N ALA A 634 -37.08 -21.04 3.54
CA ALA A 634 -38.30 -20.24 3.76
C ALA A 634 -38.17 -19.35 5.02
N ASN A 635 -37.57 -19.89 6.09
CA ASN A 635 -37.40 -19.17 7.35
C ASN A 635 -36.18 -18.28 7.40
N PHE A 636 -35.15 -18.58 6.62
CA PHE A 636 -33.88 -17.78 6.59
C PHE A 636 -33.55 -17.38 5.15
N PRO A 637 -34.18 -16.34 4.60
CA PRO A 637 -33.88 -15.88 3.23
C PRO A 637 -32.48 -15.33 3.09
N PHE A 638 -31.95 -15.31 1.86
CA PHE A 638 -30.65 -14.74 1.54
C PHE A 638 -30.58 -13.24 1.95
N ALA A 639 -29.43 -12.80 2.43
CA ALA A 639 -29.14 -11.48 3.00
C ALA A 639 -29.90 -11.16 4.32
N ALA A 640 -30.64 -12.11 4.91
CA ALA A 640 -31.22 -11.93 6.23
C ALA A 640 -30.16 -12.08 7.34
N ILE A 641 -30.35 -11.35 8.42
CA ILE A 641 -29.64 -11.47 9.68
C ILE A 641 -30.64 -11.93 10.75
N LYS A 642 -30.37 -13.03 11.43
CA LYS A 642 -31.19 -13.53 12.52
C LYS A 642 -30.33 -14.03 13.68
N PRO A 643 -30.78 -13.85 14.93
CA PRO A 643 -30.19 -14.52 16.07
C PRO A 643 -30.50 -16.03 16.01
N ILE A 644 -29.46 -16.84 16.25
CA ILE A 644 -29.57 -18.29 16.44
C ILE A 644 -28.83 -18.66 17.72
N GLU A 645 -29.09 -19.84 18.26
CA GLU A 645 -28.40 -20.34 19.45
C GLU A 645 -27.57 -21.59 19.07
N ILE A 646 -26.25 -21.53 19.34
CA ILE A 646 -25.28 -22.62 19.14
C ILE A 646 -24.54 -22.85 20.46
N ALA A 647 -24.48 -24.08 20.95
CA ALA A 647 -23.81 -24.44 22.22
C ALA A 647 -24.26 -23.55 23.41
N GLY A 648 -25.54 -23.14 23.44
CA GLY A 648 -26.08 -22.24 24.46
C GLY A 648 -25.64 -20.78 24.35
N LYS A 649 -25.04 -20.39 23.20
CA LYS A 649 -24.53 -19.03 22.90
C LYS A 649 -25.40 -18.36 21.85
N THR A 650 -25.69 -17.07 22.03
CA THR A 650 -26.42 -16.28 21.03
C THR A 650 -25.45 -15.83 19.92
N VAL A 651 -25.79 -16.18 18.69
CA VAL A 651 -25.01 -15.88 17.49
C VAL A 651 -25.88 -15.09 16.52
N SER A 652 -25.40 -13.97 16.01
CA SER A 652 -26.03 -13.22 14.92
C SER A 652 -25.60 -13.87 13.60
N ALA A 653 -26.47 -14.67 12.99
CA ALA A 653 -26.19 -15.34 11.73
C ALA A 653 -26.61 -14.46 10.54
N PHE A 654 -25.75 -14.28 9.59
CA PHE A 654 -25.95 -13.56 8.34
C PHE A 654 -25.85 -14.53 7.16
N ARG A 655 -26.95 -14.72 6.44
CA ARG A 655 -26.95 -15.61 5.27
C ARG A 655 -26.39 -14.92 4.05
N ILE A 656 -25.11 -15.15 3.80
CA ILE A 656 -24.33 -14.56 2.71
C ILE A 656 -23.26 -15.55 2.24
N SER A 657 -22.69 -15.32 1.08
CA SER A 657 -21.54 -16.09 0.60
C SER A 657 -20.59 -15.25 -0.22
N TYR A 658 -19.35 -15.18 0.20
CA TYR A 658 -18.21 -14.68 -0.57
C TYR A 658 -17.41 -15.81 -1.24
N VAL A 659 -17.74 -17.06 -0.95
CA VAL A 659 -17.14 -18.28 -1.51
C VAL A 659 -18.03 -19.01 -2.51
N GLY A 660 -19.21 -18.47 -2.84
CA GLY A 660 -20.11 -19.04 -3.83
C GLY A 660 -20.77 -20.37 -3.44
N GLU A 661 -20.76 -20.75 -2.16
CA GLU A 661 -21.49 -21.89 -1.61
C GLU A 661 -22.60 -21.40 -0.68
N GLN A 662 -23.61 -22.23 -0.39
CA GLN A 662 -24.58 -21.87 0.63
C GLN A 662 -23.94 -21.78 2.01
N GLY A 663 -24.42 -20.90 2.86
CA GLY A 663 -23.95 -20.82 4.23
C GLY A 663 -24.19 -19.47 4.89
N TRP A 664 -23.44 -19.23 5.95
CA TRP A 664 -23.62 -18.08 6.84
C TRP A 664 -22.29 -17.55 7.37
N GLU A 665 -22.25 -16.26 7.62
CA GLU A 665 -21.32 -15.63 8.54
C GLU A 665 -21.97 -15.59 9.92
N LEU A 666 -21.27 -16.07 10.93
CA LEU A 666 -21.71 -16.18 12.31
C LEU A 666 -20.94 -15.18 13.15
N HIS A 667 -21.60 -14.13 13.61
CA HIS A 667 -21.05 -13.07 14.42
C HIS A 667 -21.44 -13.25 15.88
N MET A 668 -20.49 -13.26 16.82
CA MET A 668 -20.74 -13.51 18.23
C MET A 668 -19.78 -12.74 19.12
N ALA A 669 -20.09 -12.65 20.40
CA ALA A 669 -19.16 -12.10 21.40
C ALA A 669 -17.86 -12.91 21.42
N TYR A 670 -16.74 -12.23 21.68
CA TYR A 670 -15.39 -12.83 21.68
C TYR A 670 -15.31 -14.06 22.58
N GLU A 671 -15.84 -13.95 23.80
CA GLU A 671 -15.88 -15.02 24.83
C GLU A 671 -16.69 -16.25 24.43
N ASP A 672 -17.62 -16.13 23.52
CA ASP A 672 -18.47 -17.22 23.03
C ASP A 672 -17.87 -17.98 21.83
N GLY A 673 -16.88 -17.37 21.17
CA GLY A 673 -16.32 -17.85 19.90
C GLY A 673 -15.74 -19.26 19.97
N LEU A 674 -15.03 -19.61 21.06
CA LEU A 674 -14.42 -20.94 21.20
C LEU A 674 -15.48 -22.05 21.28
N ALA A 675 -16.55 -21.83 22.06
CA ALA A 675 -17.62 -22.83 22.21
C ALA A 675 -18.35 -23.06 20.86
N VAL A 676 -18.59 -22.00 20.11
CA VAL A 676 -19.23 -22.07 18.78
C VAL A 676 -18.30 -22.75 17.78
N TRP A 677 -17.02 -22.41 17.75
CA TRP A 677 -16.02 -23.06 16.89
C TRP A 677 -15.96 -24.58 17.14
N ASP A 678 -15.83 -24.99 18.41
CA ASP A 678 -15.75 -26.40 18.76
C ASP A 678 -17.06 -27.15 18.39
N ALA A 679 -18.23 -26.54 18.56
CA ALA A 679 -19.52 -27.09 18.13
C ALA A 679 -19.58 -27.29 16.60
N LEU A 680 -19.17 -26.30 15.83
CA LEU A 680 -19.12 -26.39 14.37
C LEU A 680 -18.15 -27.48 13.89
N ARG A 681 -16.99 -27.57 14.50
CA ARG A 681 -15.98 -28.60 14.18
C ARG A 681 -16.46 -30.01 14.54
N SER A 682 -17.26 -30.16 15.58
CA SER A 682 -17.84 -31.46 15.99
C SER A 682 -18.79 -32.08 14.94
N THR A 683 -19.31 -31.27 14.02
CA THR A 683 -20.15 -31.74 12.88
C THR A 683 -19.35 -32.43 11.79
N GLY A 684 -18.02 -32.47 11.91
CA GLY A 684 -17.13 -32.96 10.84
C GLY A 684 -16.89 -31.93 9.72
N ALA A 685 -17.30 -30.66 9.88
CA ALA A 685 -16.89 -29.58 8.98
C ALA A 685 -15.38 -29.35 9.11
N ILE A 686 -14.65 -29.18 8.01
CA ILE A 686 -13.19 -28.97 8.05
C ILE A 686 -12.85 -27.49 8.34
N ALA A 687 -11.73 -27.23 9.00
CA ALA A 687 -11.17 -25.89 9.03
C ALA A 687 -10.62 -25.56 7.64
N VAL A 688 -10.93 -24.38 7.12
CA VAL A 688 -10.51 -23.91 5.81
C VAL A 688 -9.78 -22.59 5.99
N GLY A 689 -8.60 -22.48 5.39
CA GLY A 689 -7.77 -21.29 5.47
C GLY A 689 -8.37 -20.08 4.76
N ILE A 690 -7.96 -18.88 5.21
CA ILE A 690 -8.40 -17.60 4.63
C ILE A 690 -8.01 -17.47 3.15
N GLU A 691 -7.03 -18.21 2.67
CA GLU A 691 -6.63 -18.24 1.25
C GLU A 691 -7.80 -18.58 0.33
N THR A 692 -8.63 -19.54 0.73
CA THR A 692 -9.84 -19.92 0.00
C THR A 692 -10.82 -18.74 -0.07
N TYR A 693 -11.08 -18.06 1.04
CA TYR A 693 -12.04 -16.96 1.13
C TYR A 693 -11.53 -15.71 0.38
N ALA A 694 -10.34 -15.24 0.76
CA ALA A 694 -9.84 -13.94 0.33
C ALA A 694 -9.16 -13.96 -1.05
N ASN A 695 -8.79 -15.12 -1.58
CA ASN A 695 -8.04 -15.23 -2.82
C ASN A 695 -8.67 -16.19 -3.83
N THR A 696 -8.50 -17.50 -3.68
CA THR A 696 -8.75 -18.44 -4.77
C THR A 696 -10.23 -18.54 -5.15
N ARG A 697 -11.14 -18.71 -4.19
CA ARG A 697 -12.56 -18.88 -4.51
C ARG A 697 -13.24 -17.56 -4.92
N ARG A 698 -12.86 -16.43 -4.31
CA ARG A 698 -13.40 -15.14 -4.74
C ARG A 698 -13.07 -14.84 -6.21
N MET A 699 -11.88 -15.25 -6.66
CA MET A 699 -11.46 -15.09 -8.06
C MET A 699 -12.32 -15.93 -9.01
N GLU A 700 -12.64 -17.17 -8.65
CA GLU A 700 -13.54 -18.03 -9.41
C GLU A 700 -14.97 -17.44 -9.50
N LYS A 701 -15.37 -16.69 -8.49
CA LYS A 701 -16.65 -15.97 -8.43
C LYS A 701 -16.58 -14.56 -9.02
N SER A 702 -15.43 -14.13 -9.49
CA SER A 702 -15.22 -12.75 -9.98
C SER A 702 -15.60 -11.67 -8.96
N LEU A 703 -15.45 -11.96 -7.66
CA LEU A 703 -15.71 -11.00 -6.58
C LEU A 703 -14.53 -10.05 -6.43
N ARG A 704 -14.84 -8.76 -6.31
CA ARG A 704 -13.83 -7.69 -6.20
C ARG A 704 -13.33 -7.61 -4.76
N LEU A 705 -12.09 -7.18 -4.61
CA LEU A 705 -11.45 -6.94 -3.33
C LEU A 705 -11.07 -5.46 -3.20
N GLN A 706 -11.44 -4.87 -2.08
CA GLN A 706 -11.02 -3.50 -1.71
C GLN A 706 -9.49 -3.41 -1.68
N ASN A 707 -8.94 -2.26 -2.04
CA ASN A 707 -7.50 -1.98 -2.13
C ASN A 707 -6.72 -2.86 -3.14
N ALA A 708 -7.41 -3.71 -3.91
CA ALA A 708 -6.82 -4.50 -5.00
C ALA A 708 -7.55 -4.24 -6.32
N ASP A 709 -8.82 -4.63 -6.41
CA ASP A 709 -9.65 -4.47 -7.61
C ASP A 709 -10.52 -3.20 -7.56
N LEU A 710 -10.81 -2.69 -6.35
CA LEU A 710 -11.58 -1.47 -6.12
C LEU A 710 -10.64 -0.40 -5.57
N LEU A 711 -10.39 0.59 -6.40
CA LEU A 711 -9.47 1.71 -6.19
C LEU A 711 -10.17 3.02 -6.56
N THR A 712 -9.68 4.14 -6.03
CA THR A 712 -10.25 5.48 -6.28
C THR A 712 -9.97 6.04 -7.68
N GLU A 713 -9.32 5.27 -8.56
CA GLU A 713 -9.19 5.57 -10.00
C GLU A 713 -10.40 5.12 -10.82
N TYR A 714 -11.27 4.26 -10.25
CA TYR A 714 -12.37 3.64 -10.98
C TYR A 714 -13.71 3.89 -10.29
N ASN A 715 -14.77 4.01 -11.09
CA ASN A 715 -16.13 4.15 -10.61
C ASN A 715 -16.90 2.82 -10.62
N LEU A 716 -18.09 2.80 -10.01
CA LEU A 716 -18.90 1.58 -9.88
C LEU A 716 -19.38 0.99 -11.22
N LEU A 717 -19.47 1.80 -12.29
CA LEU A 717 -19.85 1.28 -13.60
C LEU A 717 -18.68 0.55 -14.25
N GLU A 718 -17.47 1.07 -14.09
CA GLU A 718 -16.25 0.40 -14.55
C GLU A 718 -16.00 -0.90 -13.81
N ALA A 719 -16.31 -0.96 -12.51
CA ALA A 719 -16.23 -2.17 -11.70
C ALA A 719 -17.42 -3.14 -11.92
N ASP A 720 -18.43 -2.74 -12.69
CA ASP A 720 -19.70 -3.44 -12.89
C ASP A 720 -20.42 -3.79 -11.58
N LEU A 721 -20.40 -2.84 -10.64
CA LEU A 721 -21.05 -2.94 -9.33
C LEU A 721 -22.14 -1.87 -9.13
N ALA A 722 -22.45 -1.09 -10.16
CA ALA A 722 -23.48 -0.07 -10.11
C ALA A 722 -24.87 -0.71 -9.98
N ARG A 723 -25.63 -0.31 -8.97
CA ARG A 723 -27.00 -0.77 -8.78
C ARG A 723 -27.89 -0.35 -9.96
N PRO A 724 -28.89 -1.18 -10.35
CA PRO A 724 -29.79 -0.83 -11.45
C PRO A 724 -30.52 0.50 -11.23
N LYS A 725 -30.89 0.79 -9.99
CA LYS A 725 -31.56 2.04 -9.59
C LYS A 725 -30.70 2.81 -8.59
N VAL A 726 -30.59 4.10 -8.81
CA VAL A 726 -30.00 5.03 -7.85
C VAL A 726 -31.09 5.45 -6.86
N LYS A 727 -30.78 5.51 -5.57
CA LYS A 727 -31.74 5.95 -4.56
C LYS A 727 -32.06 7.46 -4.69
N ASP A 728 -33.25 7.87 -4.26
CA ASP A 728 -33.68 9.26 -4.31
C ASP A 728 -32.90 10.14 -3.33
N ALA A 729 -32.63 9.63 -2.12
CA ALA A 729 -31.81 10.33 -1.12
C ALA A 729 -30.43 10.69 -1.67
N ASP A 730 -29.92 11.84 -1.26
CA ASP A 730 -28.60 12.29 -1.66
C ASP A 730 -27.50 11.48 -0.97
N PHE A 731 -26.33 11.40 -1.62
CA PHE A 731 -25.14 10.75 -1.08
C PHE A 731 -23.87 11.32 -1.71
N CYS A 732 -22.74 11.12 -1.04
CA CYS A 732 -21.45 11.55 -1.52
C CYS A 732 -21.16 11.02 -2.93
N GLY A 733 -20.77 11.88 -3.86
CA GLY A 733 -20.47 11.52 -5.24
C GLY A 733 -21.68 11.24 -6.16
N LYS A 734 -22.93 11.40 -5.69
CA LYS A 734 -24.14 11.09 -6.48
C LYS A 734 -24.18 11.82 -7.83
N ALA A 735 -23.91 13.12 -7.85
CA ALA A 735 -23.96 13.91 -9.08
C ALA A 735 -22.98 13.37 -10.15
N SER A 736 -21.76 13.02 -9.72
CA SER A 736 -20.75 12.40 -10.59
C SER A 736 -21.15 11.00 -11.04
N HIS A 737 -21.67 10.19 -10.11
CA HIS A 737 -22.17 8.84 -10.42
C HIS A 737 -23.28 8.88 -11.48
N LEU A 738 -24.21 9.83 -11.39
CA LEU A 738 -25.27 10.01 -12.40
C LEU A 738 -24.70 10.39 -13.78
N ARG A 739 -23.74 11.34 -13.82
CA ARG A 739 -23.06 11.69 -15.10
C ARG A 739 -22.35 10.49 -15.73
N TYR A 740 -21.74 9.61 -14.94
CA TYR A 740 -21.11 8.39 -15.47
C TYR A 740 -22.14 7.42 -16.07
N ARG A 741 -23.32 7.35 -15.51
CA ARG A 741 -24.42 6.52 -16.04
C ARG A 741 -24.97 7.01 -17.39
N GLU A 742 -24.79 8.28 -17.70
CA GLU A 742 -25.21 8.87 -18.99
C GLU A 742 -24.23 8.57 -20.13
N ARG A 743 -23.02 8.09 -19.83
CA ARG A 743 -22.04 7.73 -20.86
C ARG A 743 -22.49 6.50 -21.64
N ALA A 744 -22.33 6.54 -22.97
CA ALA A 744 -22.59 5.38 -23.82
C ALA A 744 -21.68 4.19 -23.46
N HIS A 745 -20.42 4.49 -23.13
CA HIS A 745 -19.40 3.54 -22.70
C HIS A 745 -18.53 4.14 -21.62
N GLN A 746 -18.08 3.33 -20.66
CA GLN A 746 -17.06 3.75 -19.71
C GLN A 746 -15.68 3.69 -20.37
N PRO A 747 -14.66 4.43 -19.89
CA PRO A 747 -13.29 4.35 -20.41
C PRO A 747 -12.71 2.95 -20.33
N ALA A 748 -13.00 2.24 -19.23
CA ALA A 748 -12.58 0.86 -19.01
C ALA A 748 -13.69 0.06 -18.31
N ILE A 749 -13.55 -1.26 -18.30
CA ILE A 749 -14.40 -2.15 -17.52
C ILE A 749 -13.56 -3.31 -16.96
N LEU A 750 -13.87 -3.72 -15.74
CA LEU A 750 -13.19 -4.84 -15.09
C LEU A 750 -13.61 -6.15 -15.74
N CYS A 751 -12.62 -6.90 -16.22
CA CYS A 751 -12.79 -8.18 -16.91
C CYS A 751 -12.11 -9.30 -16.12
N THR A 752 -12.63 -10.51 -16.28
CA THR A 752 -11.97 -11.75 -15.86
C THR A 752 -11.19 -12.31 -17.03
N LEU A 753 -9.89 -12.52 -16.83
CA LEU A 753 -8.98 -13.11 -17.80
C LEU A 753 -8.64 -14.54 -17.38
N GLU A 754 -8.55 -15.44 -18.34
CA GLU A 754 -8.08 -16.81 -18.18
C GLU A 754 -6.77 -16.99 -18.93
N MET A 755 -5.74 -17.47 -18.25
CA MET A 755 -4.47 -17.83 -18.88
C MET A 755 -4.64 -19.16 -19.62
N THR A 756 -4.49 -19.15 -20.94
CA THR A 756 -4.73 -20.31 -21.80
C THR A 756 -3.52 -21.23 -21.91
N ASN A 757 -2.32 -20.68 -21.72
CA ASN A 757 -1.07 -21.42 -21.58
C ASN A 757 -0.19 -20.70 -20.56
N ASN A 758 0.29 -21.44 -19.55
CA ASN A 758 1.15 -20.91 -18.49
C ASN A 758 2.54 -21.58 -18.46
N VAL A 759 2.92 -22.27 -19.53
CA VAL A 759 4.24 -22.91 -19.61
C VAL A 759 5.24 -21.91 -20.19
N ASP A 760 6.36 -21.71 -19.49
CA ASP A 760 7.44 -20.82 -19.92
C ASP A 760 8.32 -21.44 -21.02
N SER A 761 9.31 -20.68 -21.48
CA SER A 761 10.24 -21.10 -22.54
C SER A 761 11.13 -22.31 -22.14
N HIS A 762 11.21 -22.62 -20.85
CA HIS A 762 11.95 -23.77 -20.31
C HIS A 762 11.05 -25.00 -20.07
N GLY A 763 9.76 -24.89 -20.38
CA GLY A 763 8.79 -25.98 -20.18
C GLY A 763 8.23 -26.06 -18.75
N VAL A 764 8.47 -25.05 -17.91
CA VAL A 764 7.99 -24.98 -16.51
C VAL A 764 6.64 -24.28 -16.45
N PRO A 765 5.62 -24.90 -15.83
CA PRO A 765 4.34 -24.22 -15.57
C PRO A 765 4.52 -23.08 -14.56
N ARG A 766 4.11 -21.87 -14.92
CA ARG A 766 4.21 -20.68 -14.10
C ARG A 766 2.86 -20.32 -13.46
N PHE A 767 2.92 -19.81 -12.23
CA PHE A 767 1.76 -19.37 -11.44
C PHE A 767 1.98 -17.94 -10.96
N PRO A 768 1.67 -16.95 -11.81
CA PRO A 768 2.05 -15.59 -11.55
C PRO A 768 1.47 -15.02 -10.26
N VAL A 769 2.25 -14.14 -9.63
CA VAL A 769 1.87 -13.34 -8.46
C VAL A 769 2.24 -11.87 -8.70
N GLY A 770 1.39 -10.96 -8.23
CA GLY A 770 1.60 -9.51 -8.39
C GLY A 770 0.91 -8.92 -9.61
N SER A 771 1.25 -7.68 -9.94
CA SER A 771 0.67 -6.94 -11.05
C SER A 771 1.44 -7.19 -12.34
N LEU A 772 0.74 -7.67 -13.36
CA LEU A 772 1.27 -7.97 -14.68
C LEU A 772 0.68 -7.02 -15.71
N PRO A 773 1.44 -6.48 -16.68
CA PRO A 773 0.89 -5.68 -17.77
C PRO A 773 -0.01 -6.54 -18.66
N VAL A 774 -1.16 -6.00 -19.05
CA VAL A 774 -2.03 -6.62 -20.07
C VAL A 774 -1.76 -5.93 -21.39
N MET A 775 -1.38 -6.71 -22.41
CA MET A 775 -0.81 -6.22 -23.65
C MET A 775 -1.61 -6.64 -24.89
N ASP A 776 -1.51 -5.82 -25.93
CA ASP A 776 -1.97 -6.18 -27.25
C ASP A 776 -1.01 -7.21 -27.89
N PRO A 777 -1.51 -8.37 -28.32
CA PRO A 777 -0.66 -9.42 -28.92
C PRO A 777 0.07 -9.01 -30.19
N GLN A 778 -0.45 -8.00 -30.93
CA GLN A 778 0.11 -7.57 -32.20
C GLN A 778 1.25 -6.55 -32.02
N THR A 779 1.10 -5.64 -31.08
CA THR A 779 2.08 -4.57 -30.85
C THR A 779 3.05 -4.87 -29.71
N GLY A 780 2.69 -5.76 -28.77
CA GLY A 780 3.43 -5.99 -27.54
C GLY A 780 3.34 -4.85 -26.51
N GLU A 781 2.48 -3.83 -26.79
CA GLU A 781 2.32 -2.68 -25.93
C GLU A 781 1.24 -2.92 -24.86
N THR A 782 1.47 -2.39 -23.66
CA THR A 782 0.46 -2.39 -22.59
C THR A 782 -0.78 -1.61 -23.06
N LEU A 783 -1.97 -2.18 -22.88
CA LEU A 783 -3.22 -1.52 -23.18
C LEU A 783 -3.40 -0.27 -22.32
N VAL A 784 -3.95 0.79 -22.94
CA VAL A 784 -4.20 2.07 -22.28
C VAL A 784 -5.63 2.51 -22.62
N ASP A 785 -6.40 2.93 -21.63
CA ASP A 785 -7.76 3.40 -21.82
C ASP A 785 -7.81 4.88 -22.27
N ALA A 786 -9.02 5.38 -22.55
CA ALA A 786 -9.24 6.74 -23.02
C ALA A 786 -8.83 7.84 -22.00
N LEU A 787 -8.59 7.50 -20.74
CA LEU A 787 -8.08 8.41 -19.70
C LEU A 787 -6.57 8.28 -19.50
N GLY A 788 -5.87 7.43 -20.28
CA GLY A 788 -4.44 7.20 -20.13
C GLY A 788 -4.06 6.19 -19.05
N ARG A 789 -5.03 5.48 -18.43
CA ARG A 789 -4.75 4.45 -17.42
C ARG A 789 -4.34 3.16 -18.10
N ARG A 790 -3.27 2.55 -17.60
CA ARG A 790 -2.72 1.29 -18.13
C ARG A 790 -3.49 0.09 -17.61
N SER A 791 -3.64 -0.93 -18.44
CA SER A 791 -4.24 -2.20 -18.05
C SER A 791 -3.20 -3.12 -17.41
N PHE A 792 -3.47 -3.56 -16.20
CA PHE A 792 -2.66 -4.56 -15.49
C PHE A 792 -3.56 -5.47 -14.64
N THR A 793 -3.03 -6.62 -14.23
CA THR A 793 -3.77 -7.53 -13.36
C THR A 793 -3.85 -6.93 -11.95
N THR A 794 -5.07 -6.64 -11.50
CA THR A 794 -5.32 -6.14 -10.14
C THR A 794 -5.31 -7.28 -9.11
N SER A 795 -5.75 -8.46 -9.53
CA SER A 795 -5.69 -9.72 -8.78
C SER A 795 -5.36 -10.88 -9.71
N ILE A 796 -4.67 -11.89 -9.19
CA ILE A 796 -4.38 -13.12 -9.93
C ILE A 796 -4.29 -14.30 -8.96
N ALA A 797 -4.91 -15.43 -9.32
CA ALA A 797 -4.85 -16.68 -8.55
C ALA A 797 -5.11 -17.89 -9.44
N TYR A 798 -4.65 -19.06 -8.98
CA TYR A 798 -5.12 -20.33 -9.54
C TYR A 798 -6.47 -20.71 -8.91
N GLY A 799 -7.48 -20.97 -9.74
CA GLY A 799 -8.80 -21.44 -9.31
C GLY A 799 -8.90 -22.97 -9.38
N PRO A 800 -8.79 -23.68 -8.24
CA PRO A 800 -8.76 -25.15 -8.26
C PRO A 800 -10.05 -25.81 -8.70
N SER A 801 -11.21 -25.12 -8.59
CA SER A 801 -12.49 -25.67 -9.03
C SER A 801 -12.69 -25.59 -10.55
N VAL A 802 -12.08 -24.58 -11.18
CA VAL A 802 -12.15 -24.38 -12.64
C VAL A 802 -10.87 -24.84 -13.36
N GLY A 803 -9.79 -25.14 -12.62
CA GLY A 803 -8.54 -25.64 -13.15
C GLY A 803 -7.74 -24.62 -13.97
N LYS A 804 -7.83 -23.32 -13.65
CA LYS A 804 -7.28 -22.21 -14.44
C LYS A 804 -6.56 -21.18 -13.60
N ASN A 805 -5.54 -20.56 -14.18
CA ASN A 805 -5.02 -19.28 -13.69
C ASN A 805 -5.98 -18.17 -14.13
N ILE A 806 -6.52 -17.42 -13.15
CA ILE A 806 -7.52 -16.38 -13.32
C ILE A 806 -6.94 -15.06 -12.90
N ALA A 807 -7.13 -14.01 -13.69
CA ALA A 807 -6.78 -12.65 -13.33
C ALA A 807 -7.97 -11.71 -13.49
N LEU A 808 -8.00 -10.63 -12.70
CA LEU A 808 -8.89 -9.49 -12.90
C LEU A 808 -8.05 -8.32 -13.44
N ALA A 809 -8.59 -7.62 -14.43
CA ALA A 809 -7.95 -6.42 -14.99
C ALA A 809 -8.98 -5.47 -15.57
N TYR A 810 -8.76 -4.16 -15.40
CA TYR A 810 -9.51 -3.15 -16.14
C TYR A 810 -8.99 -3.08 -17.58
N LEU A 811 -9.87 -3.31 -18.54
CA LEU A 811 -9.54 -3.22 -19.97
C LEU A 811 -10.23 -2.00 -20.60
N PRO A 812 -9.61 -1.33 -21.56
CA PRO A 812 -10.30 -0.37 -22.41
C PRO A 812 -11.58 -0.96 -22.98
N TRP A 813 -12.66 -0.18 -23.01
CA TRP A 813 -13.99 -0.68 -23.40
C TRP A 813 -13.99 -1.45 -24.73
N GLU A 814 -13.27 -0.96 -25.74
CA GLU A 814 -13.16 -1.58 -27.06
C GLU A 814 -12.38 -2.90 -27.09
N ARG A 815 -11.63 -3.19 -26.01
CA ARG A 815 -10.88 -4.44 -25.84
C ARG A 815 -11.60 -5.45 -24.95
N ALA A 816 -12.63 -5.02 -24.24
CA ALA A 816 -13.39 -5.82 -23.29
C ALA A 816 -14.48 -6.66 -23.97
N GLN A 817 -14.07 -7.68 -24.71
CA GLN A 817 -14.97 -8.60 -25.43
C GLN A 817 -14.64 -10.04 -25.05
N VAL A 818 -15.65 -10.82 -24.67
CA VAL A 818 -15.47 -12.26 -24.37
C VAL A 818 -14.87 -12.99 -25.57
N GLY A 819 -13.86 -13.80 -25.32
CA GLY A 819 -13.08 -14.50 -26.36
C GLY A 819 -11.95 -13.67 -26.96
N ARG A 820 -11.78 -12.41 -26.56
CA ARG A 820 -10.65 -11.58 -27.04
C ARG A 820 -9.33 -12.13 -26.50
N GLU A 821 -8.41 -12.42 -27.38
CA GLU A 821 -7.04 -12.83 -27.05
C GLU A 821 -6.18 -11.60 -26.71
N LEU A 822 -5.44 -11.69 -25.62
CA LEU A 822 -4.50 -10.71 -25.12
C LEU A 822 -3.26 -11.44 -24.58
N HIS A 823 -2.23 -10.70 -24.22
CA HIS A 823 -1.07 -11.25 -23.53
C HIS A 823 -0.88 -10.59 -22.14
N VAL A 824 -0.26 -11.32 -21.23
CA VAL A 824 0.35 -10.79 -20.01
C VAL A 824 1.85 -11.09 -20.03
N GLU A 825 2.65 -10.24 -19.42
CA GLU A 825 4.08 -10.50 -19.24
C GLU A 825 4.37 -10.90 -17.80
N TYR A 826 5.20 -11.94 -17.63
CA TYR A 826 5.68 -12.39 -16.32
C TYR A 826 7.14 -12.82 -16.43
N PHE A 827 8.03 -12.19 -15.64
CA PHE A 827 9.47 -12.40 -15.67
C PHE A 827 10.14 -12.27 -17.04
N GLY A 828 9.64 -11.33 -17.87
CA GLY A 828 10.18 -11.05 -19.20
C GLY A 828 9.66 -12.00 -20.30
N GLU A 829 8.78 -12.93 -19.96
CA GLU A 829 8.11 -13.81 -20.93
C GLU A 829 6.63 -13.46 -21.05
N THR A 830 6.08 -13.69 -22.24
CA THR A 830 4.67 -13.40 -22.54
C THR A 830 3.83 -14.65 -22.50
N PHE A 831 2.67 -14.56 -21.85
CA PHE A 831 1.71 -15.65 -21.73
C PHE A 831 0.37 -15.24 -22.31
N PRO A 832 -0.26 -16.13 -23.13
CA PRO A 832 -1.55 -15.83 -23.74
C PRO A 832 -2.67 -15.90 -22.70
N VAL A 833 -3.55 -14.90 -22.73
CA VAL A 833 -4.77 -14.85 -21.93
C VAL A 833 -5.97 -14.56 -22.83
N VAL A 834 -7.14 -15.00 -22.42
CA VAL A 834 -8.41 -14.71 -23.07
C VAL A 834 -9.35 -13.99 -22.11
N VAL A 835 -10.13 -13.04 -22.61
CA VAL A 835 -11.22 -12.44 -21.84
C VAL A 835 -12.31 -13.49 -21.63
N ALA A 836 -12.37 -14.08 -20.45
CA ALA A 836 -13.34 -15.11 -20.10
C ALA A 836 -14.69 -14.51 -19.72
N ALA A 837 -14.70 -13.34 -19.08
CA ALA A 837 -15.90 -12.61 -18.72
C ALA A 837 -15.68 -11.10 -18.71
N VAL A 838 -16.72 -10.34 -19.04
CA VAL A 838 -16.76 -8.88 -18.95
C VAL A 838 -17.72 -8.51 -17.83
N GLY A 839 -17.26 -7.65 -16.91
CA GLY A 839 -18.02 -7.24 -15.75
C GLY A 839 -18.12 -8.34 -14.68
N TYR A 840 -19.15 -8.27 -13.87
CA TYR A 840 -19.39 -9.15 -12.73
C TYR A 840 -20.03 -10.49 -13.17
N LYS A 841 -19.20 -11.39 -13.69
CA LYS A 841 -19.60 -12.73 -14.10
C LYS A 841 -18.65 -13.79 -13.57
N ALA A 842 -19.19 -14.72 -12.78
CA ALA A 842 -18.45 -15.82 -12.20
C ALA A 842 -18.07 -16.89 -13.23
N LEU A 843 -16.89 -17.50 -13.07
CA LEU A 843 -16.51 -18.73 -13.78
C LEU A 843 -17.04 -19.98 -13.08
N TYR A 844 -17.18 -19.92 -11.75
CA TYR A 844 -17.75 -20.97 -10.92
C TYR A 844 -19.18 -20.63 -10.54
N ASP A 845 -20.13 -21.53 -10.77
CA ASP A 845 -21.55 -21.32 -10.53
C ASP A 845 -22.05 -19.96 -11.08
N PRO A 846 -21.99 -19.73 -12.40
CA PRO A 846 -22.25 -18.44 -13.01
C PRO A 846 -23.68 -17.93 -12.76
N GLU A 847 -24.63 -18.83 -12.57
CA GLU A 847 -26.04 -18.51 -12.26
C GLU A 847 -26.29 -18.17 -10.79
N ASN A 848 -25.27 -18.27 -9.93
CA ASN A 848 -25.38 -18.03 -8.50
C ASN A 848 -26.47 -18.88 -7.79
N LEU A 849 -26.63 -20.11 -8.19
CA LEU A 849 -27.64 -21.01 -7.65
C LEU A 849 -27.24 -21.56 -6.28
N LYS A 850 -25.96 -21.91 -6.11
CA LYS A 850 -25.46 -22.53 -4.88
C LYS A 850 -25.61 -21.66 -3.63
N PRO A 851 -25.25 -20.37 -3.63
CA PRO A 851 -25.42 -19.53 -2.43
C PRO A 851 -26.86 -19.34 -2.01
N ARG A 852 -27.79 -19.49 -2.95
CA ARG A 852 -29.24 -19.28 -2.72
C ARG A 852 -30.04 -20.56 -2.40
N SER A 853 -29.40 -21.72 -2.57
CA SER A 853 -30.02 -23.04 -2.34
C SER A 853 -30.42 -23.29 -0.89
#